data_51afedb7e9642196fe1e31e808a5b759
#
_entry.id   51afedb7e9642196fe1e31e808a5b759
#
_cell.length_a   1.000
_cell.length_b   1.000
_cell.length_c   1.000
_cell.angle_alpha   90.00
_cell.angle_beta   90.00
_cell.angle_gamma   90.00
#
_symmetry.space_group_name_H-M   'P 1'
#
loop_
_entity.id
_entity.type
_entity.pdbx_description
1 polymer ?
#
loop_
_entity_poly.entity_id
_entity_poly.type
_entity_poly.pdbx_seq_one_letter_code
_entity_poly.pdbx_strand_id
1 'polypeptide(L)'
;MDRKRLLRNPLLWILTAFLLIWAFSVLFDETRSYREVSTSQALEQIAQGKVKEATIEDKEQRVRLTLNDGQNFQGSNQLIAQYPAGATDTMVTEIRNAHVPVWNTKVTQDSLWVQMLFYLVPIGLLVLLLMWMMNNVQGGGNRVLNFGKSKAKQLTKDMPKTMFNDVAGADEAVEELHEIKDFLQNPGRYQALGAKIPKGVLLYGPPGTGKTLLARAVAGEAGVPFYSISGSDFVEMFVGVGASRVRDLFEQAKQNAPCIIFVDEIDAVGRQRGAGLGGGHDEREQTLNQLLVEMDGFDSRGGIILIAATNRPDILDPALLRPGRFDRQIPVSAPDMRGRRAILGVHSKGKPLAQDADLDSLAKRTVGFSGADLENVVNEAALLTARENGQLITAAALEEAVDRVIGGPRRKSKIISERDKKITAYHEGGHALAAWAMPDLEPVYKLTILPRGRTGGHALVVPEDDKDMMTRSEMIARLVFALGGRSAEELVFHEPTTGASSDIEQATKIARAMVTEYGMTARLGAVKYGKEEGDPFLGRTAGQQPNYSLEVAHEIDEEVRRLIEAAHTEAWEILNTYRDVLDDLVLELIDKETLVRKDLERIFARVEKRPRITAFNDFGGRTPSDKPPIKTRGELAKERGEPWPPVKEEPEPAPAPSPAGQNGAPPHHEQPTPAGAGAGAHQGTVQFQNPNQGQPQQQGQHGQVPQAVPPNYGAPPGWTPATTPSGSSYPGGGGQYNWTPSWERGQQTPAEHPAPQPGEPKADDQRSNPEPSQDQAQDNGSGNTSR
;
A
#
# COMPACT_ATOMS: atom_id res chain seq x y z
N MET A 1 37.73 -2.29 -21.25
CA MET A 1 38.31 -1.27 -20.31
C MET A 1 38.99 -0.18 -21.12
N ASP A 2 38.41 1.02 -21.10
CA ASP A 2 38.88 2.15 -21.91
C ASP A 2 40.26 2.63 -21.46
N ARG A 3 41.27 2.50 -22.33
CA ARG A 3 42.66 2.98 -22.12
C ARG A 3 42.75 4.45 -21.66
N LYS A 4 41.79 5.28 -22.05
CA LYS A 4 41.70 6.72 -21.66
C LYS A 4 41.31 6.94 -20.21
N ARG A 5 40.61 5.98 -19.55
CA ARG A 5 40.26 6.07 -18.12
C ARG A 5 41.38 5.64 -17.21
N LEU A 6 42.25 4.71 -17.67
CA LEU A 6 43.40 4.25 -16.91
C LEU A 6 44.46 5.36 -16.76
N LEU A 7 44.74 6.11 -17.85
CA LEU A 7 45.71 7.23 -17.87
C LEU A 7 45.24 8.47 -17.08
N ARG A 8 43.98 8.55 -16.70
CA ARG A 8 43.39 9.63 -15.87
C ARG A 8 43.40 9.31 -14.37
N ASN A 9 43.86 8.13 -13.98
CA ASN A 9 43.85 7.74 -12.59
C ASN A 9 45.15 8.21 -11.89
N PRO A 10 45.13 9.21 -10.98
CA PRO A 10 46.30 9.75 -10.32
C PRO A 10 47.04 8.68 -9.49
N LEU A 11 46.32 7.66 -8.99
CA LEU A 11 46.94 6.54 -8.28
C LEU A 11 47.93 5.77 -9.15
N LEU A 12 47.71 5.65 -10.44
CA LEU A 12 48.58 4.93 -11.37
C LEU A 12 49.88 5.72 -11.57
N TRP A 13 49.83 7.04 -11.64
CA TRP A 13 51.01 7.89 -11.76
C TRP A 13 51.84 7.94 -10.47
N ILE A 14 51.18 7.93 -9.30
CA ILE A 14 51.87 7.82 -8.00
C ILE A 14 52.58 6.47 -7.88
N LEU A 15 51.91 5.36 -8.26
CA LEU A 15 52.53 4.03 -8.26
C LEU A 15 53.70 3.93 -9.22
N THR A 16 53.59 4.50 -10.44
CA THR A 16 54.71 4.52 -11.41
C THR A 16 55.88 5.39 -10.93
N ALA A 17 55.61 6.55 -10.33
CA ALA A 17 56.63 7.38 -9.72
C ALA A 17 57.37 6.65 -8.57
N PHE A 18 56.67 5.98 -7.70
CA PHE A 18 57.21 5.19 -6.61
C PHE A 18 58.10 4.04 -7.12
N LEU A 19 57.62 3.31 -8.14
CA LEU A 19 58.39 2.24 -8.79
C LEU A 19 59.64 2.75 -9.49
N LEU A 20 59.60 3.94 -10.11
CA LEU A 20 60.78 4.55 -10.72
C LEU A 20 61.80 5.00 -9.68
N ILE A 21 61.37 5.59 -8.57
CA ILE A 21 62.28 5.96 -7.45
C ILE A 21 62.89 4.72 -6.83
N TRP A 22 62.12 3.67 -6.61
CA TRP A 22 62.61 2.39 -6.09
C TRP A 22 63.61 1.74 -7.05
N ALA A 23 63.31 1.69 -8.34
CA ALA A 23 64.21 1.15 -9.36
C ALA A 23 65.52 1.95 -9.44
N PHE A 24 65.45 3.31 -9.33
CA PHE A 24 66.63 4.18 -9.30
C PHE A 24 67.47 3.89 -8.06
N SER A 25 66.90 3.79 -6.87
CA SER A 25 67.61 3.47 -5.64
C SER A 25 68.36 2.12 -5.70
N VAL A 26 67.74 1.11 -6.33
CA VAL A 26 68.31 -0.23 -6.49
C VAL A 26 69.44 -0.26 -7.54
N LEU A 27 69.31 0.54 -8.61
CA LEU A 27 70.31 0.56 -9.69
C LEU A 27 71.60 1.34 -9.32
N PHE A 28 71.52 2.35 -8.45
CA PHE A 28 72.62 3.22 -8.07
C PHE A 28 73.18 2.94 -6.66
N ASP A 29 73.02 1.73 -6.15
CA ASP A 29 73.61 1.31 -4.88
C ASP A 29 75.10 0.89 -5.08
N GLU A 30 76.07 1.81 -4.77
CA GLU A 30 77.48 1.63 -4.90
C GLU A 30 78.09 0.52 -3.98
N THR A 31 77.26 0.01 -3.03
CA THR A 31 77.80 -1.03 -2.09
C THR A 31 77.77 -2.43 -2.69
N ARG A 32 77.17 -2.64 -3.81
CA ARG A 32 77.07 -3.98 -4.46
C ARG A 32 78.41 -4.56 -4.94
N SER A 33 79.41 -3.75 -5.09
CA SER A 33 80.79 -4.17 -5.52
C SER A 33 81.60 -4.72 -4.37
N TYR A 34 81.18 -4.46 -3.13
CA TYR A 34 81.97 -4.86 -1.93
C TYR A 34 81.42 -6.15 -1.36
N ARG A 35 82.36 -7.07 -0.91
CA ARG A 35 81.98 -8.26 -0.19
C ARG A 35 81.87 -7.96 1.30
N GLU A 36 80.72 -8.25 1.90
CA GLU A 36 80.56 -8.05 3.35
C GLU A 36 81.30 -9.11 4.13
N VAL A 37 82.08 -8.68 5.11
CA VAL A 37 82.87 -9.54 5.98
C VAL A 37 82.68 -9.12 7.45
N SER A 38 82.95 -10.03 8.40
CA SER A 38 82.90 -9.66 9.82
C SER A 38 83.98 -8.66 10.20
N THR A 39 83.73 -7.82 11.21
CA THR A 39 84.68 -6.84 11.73
C THR A 39 86.03 -7.49 12.11
N SER A 40 86.04 -8.68 12.74
CA SER A 40 87.22 -9.44 13.08
C SER A 40 88.09 -9.86 11.87
N GLN A 41 87.43 -10.32 10.78
CA GLN A 41 88.03 -10.64 9.53
C GLN A 41 88.66 -9.42 8.83
N ALA A 42 87.93 -8.27 8.88
CA ALA A 42 88.47 -7.04 8.35
C ALA A 42 89.70 -6.56 9.11
N LEU A 43 89.70 -6.63 10.45
CA LEU A 43 90.88 -6.30 11.31
C LEU A 43 92.05 -7.25 11.06
N GLU A 44 91.79 -8.52 10.85
CA GLU A 44 92.78 -9.51 10.52
C GLU A 44 93.53 -9.20 9.18
N GLN A 45 92.74 -8.79 8.14
CA GLN A 45 93.28 -8.39 6.85
C GLN A 45 94.09 -7.08 6.97
N ILE A 46 93.64 -6.16 7.83
CA ILE A 46 94.33 -4.93 8.14
C ILE A 46 95.71 -5.25 8.86
N ALA A 47 95.64 -6.06 9.95
CA ALA A 47 96.83 -6.47 10.73
C ALA A 47 97.83 -7.25 9.91
N GLN A 48 97.39 -8.05 8.93
CA GLN A 48 98.27 -8.78 8.02
C GLN A 48 98.95 -7.93 6.91
N GLY A 49 98.71 -6.61 6.89
CA GLY A 49 99.19 -5.69 5.90
C GLY A 49 98.73 -5.93 4.46
N LYS A 50 97.61 -6.63 4.28
CA LYS A 50 97.02 -7.00 2.97
C LYS A 50 96.15 -5.94 2.35
N VAL A 51 95.94 -4.84 3.05
CA VAL A 51 94.99 -3.77 2.63
C VAL A 51 95.81 -2.65 1.94
N LYS A 52 95.42 -2.32 0.72
CA LYS A 52 95.87 -1.20 -0.11
C LYS A 52 95.29 0.13 0.23
N GLU A 53 93.96 0.09 0.41
CA GLU A 53 93.20 1.30 0.69
C GLU A 53 92.11 1.00 1.72
N ALA A 54 91.91 1.88 2.70
CA ALA A 54 90.85 1.79 3.71
C ALA A 54 90.04 3.09 3.73
N THR A 55 88.74 2.99 3.59
CA THR A 55 87.81 4.16 3.73
C THR A 55 86.88 3.90 4.89
N ILE A 56 86.94 4.76 5.89
CA ILE A 56 86.06 4.74 7.05
C ILE A 56 84.86 5.64 6.75
N GLU A 57 83.71 5.09 6.82
CA GLU A 57 82.39 5.82 6.77
C GLU A 57 81.80 5.92 8.17
N ASP A 58 82.10 7.03 8.85
CA ASP A 58 81.81 7.18 10.29
C ASP A 58 80.28 7.15 10.63
N LYS A 59 79.52 7.79 9.82
CA LYS A 59 78.06 7.83 10.05
C LYS A 59 77.32 6.47 9.80
N GLU A 60 77.82 5.78 8.78
CA GLU A 60 77.26 4.45 8.44
C GLU A 60 77.94 3.34 9.24
N GLN A 61 79.00 3.70 10.09
CA GLN A 61 79.78 2.76 10.92
C GLN A 61 80.31 1.58 10.12
N ARG A 62 80.85 1.90 8.93
CA ARG A 62 81.44 0.92 8.00
C ARG A 62 82.82 1.27 7.62
N VAL A 63 83.66 0.28 7.43
CA VAL A 63 85.01 0.39 6.84
C VAL A 63 84.97 -0.36 5.51
N ARG A 64 85.34 0.31 4.44
CA ARG A 64 85.60 -0.30 3.13
C ARG A 64 87.08 -0.52 2.96
N LEU A 65 87.46 -1.70 2.60
CA LEU A 65 88.82 -2.12 2.42
C LEU A 65 89.08 -2.60 0.98
N THR A 66 90.08 -2.12 0.33
CA THR A 66 90.58 -2.65 -0.93
C THR A 66 91.88 -3.39 -0.67
N LEU A 67 91.90 -4.66 -1.01
CA LEU A 67 93.14 -5.48 -0.82
C LEU A 67 94.18 -5.13 -1.85
N ASN A 68 95.52 -5.51 -1.56
CA ASN A 68 96.63 -5.34 -2.45
C ASN A 68 96.39 -6.14 -3.74
N ASP A 69 97.04 -5.63 -4.83
CA ASP A 69 96.92 -6.23 -6.15
C ASP A 69 97.31 -7.70 -6.16
N GLY A 70 96.41 -8.58 -6.64
CA GLY A 70 96.60 -10.05 -6.64
C GLY A 70 96.14 -10.74 -5.37
N GLN A 71 95.71 -10.06 -4.33
CA GLN A 71 95.13 -10.65 -3.12
C GLN A 71 93.62 -10.63 -3.15
N ASN A 72 93.01 -11.78 -2.90
CA ASN A 72 91.51 -11.90 -2.81
C ASN A 72 91.12 -12.59 -1.49
N PHE A 73 90.15 -12.08 -0.83
CA PHE A 73 89.52 -12.70 0.35
C PHE A 73 88.06 -13.10 0.02
N GLN A 74 87.73 -14.39 0.13
CA GLN A 74 86.41 -14.95 -0.25
C GLN A 74 85.96 -14.58 -1.66
N GLY A 75 86.89 -14.46 -2.63
CA GLY A 75 86.57 -14.22 -4.05
C GLY A 75 86.40 -12.74 -4.41
N SER A 76 86.65 -11.80 -3.53
CA SER A 76 86.59 -10.37 -3.78
C SER A 76 87.88 -9.66 -3.28
N ASN A 77 88.33 -8.65 -4.00
CA ASN A 77 89.37 -7.74 -3.59
C ASN A 77 88.83 -6.47 -2.88
N GLN A 78 87.49 -6.31 -2.82
CA GLN A 78 86.79 -5.23 -2.14
C GLN A 78 85.96 -5.76 -1.01
N LEU A 79 86.28 -5.34 0.23
CA LEU A 79 85.56 -5.81 1.42
C LEU A 79 84.91 -4.63 2.13
N ILE A 80 83.77 -4.92 2.75
CA ILE A 80 83.14 -3.97 3.63
C ILE A 80 82.81 -4.66 4.96
N ALA A 81 83.05 -4.00 6.08
CA ALA A 81 82.77 -4.50 7.40
C ALA A 81 82.12 -3.40 8.21
N GLN A 82 81.17 -3.77 9.05
CA GLN A 82 80.46 -2.86 10.00
C GLN A 82 81.20 -2.90 11.33
N TYR A 83 81.38 -1.77 12.01
CA TYR A 83 81.92 -1.70 13.33
C TYR A 83 80.99 -1.01 14.33
N PRO A 84 81.07 -1.31 15.64
CA PRO A 84 80.14 -0.75 16.61
C PRO A 84 80.31 0.75 16.80
N ALA A 85 79.22 1.47 17.16
CA ALA A 85 79.32 2.88 17.44
C ALA A 85 80.37 3.20 18.54
N GLY A 86 81.24 4.19 18.29
CA GLY A 86 82.35 4.59 19.16
C GLY A 86 83.61 3.84 18.94
N ALA A 87 83.75 2.87 18.04
CA ALA A 87 84.97 2.14 17.71
C ALA A 87 85.74 2.78 16.52
N THR A 88 85.34 3.94 16.06
CA THR A 88 85.98 4.65 14.96
C THR A 88 87.50 4.93 15.26
N ASP A 89 87.77 5.44 16.50
CA ASP A 89 89.16 5.73 16.91
C ASP A 89 89.96 4.46 17.01
N THR A 90 89.34 3.34 17.39
CA THR A 90 90.03 2.03 17.42
C THR A 90 90.40 1.58 15.99
N MET A 91 89.44 1.68 15.07
CA MET A 91 89.62 1.36 13.66
C MET A 91 90.70 2.24 13.01
N VAL A 92 90.70 3.53 13.26
CA VAL A 92 91.71 4.45 12.79
C VAL A 92 93.10 4.06 13.33
N THR A 93 93.18 3.68 14.62
CA THR A 93 94.38 3.27 15.26
C THR A 93 94.97 1.99 14.67
N GLU A 94 94.13 0.99 14.44
CA GLU A 94 94.53 -0.30 13.81
C GLU A 94 94.97 -0.09 12.36
N ILE A 95 94.26 0.71 11.54
CA ILE A 95 94.68 1.06 10.18
C ILE A 95 96.01 1.79 10.14
N ARG A 96 96.24 2.68 11.12
CA ARG A 96 97.50 3.40 11.27
C ARG A 96 98.68 2.49 11.69
N ASN A 97 98.39 1.60 12.64
CA ASN A 97 99.39 0.62 13.13
C ASN A 97 99.80 -0.36 12.05
N ALA A 98 98.88 -0.76 11.20
CA ALA A 98 99.09 -1.65 10.07
C ALA A 98 99.85 -0.97 8.86
N HIS A 99 100.10 0.33 8.94
CA HIS A 99 100.78 1.14 7.90
C HIS A 99 100.06 1.02 6.54
N VAL A 100 98.73 1.04 6.51
CA VAL A 100 97.93 1.01 5.26
C VAL A 100 98.31 2.23 4.40
N PRO A 101 98.72 1.99 3.11
CA PRO A 101 99.30 3.05 2.28
C PRO A 101 98.33 4.25 2.03
N VAL A 102 97.11 3.96 1.86
CA VAL A 102 96.03 5.01 1.63
C VAL A 102 94.93 4.77 2.56
N TRP A 103 94.60 5.75 3.36
CA TRP A 103 93.36 5.70 4.15
C TRP A 103 92.68 7.03 4.21
N ASN A 104 91.29 7.03 4.23
CA ASN A 104 90.50 8.25 4.23
C ASN A 104 89.26 8.06 5.14
N THR A 105 88.82 9.16 5.71
CA THR A 105 87.52 9.16 6.46
C THR A 105 86.55 9.96 5.68
N LYS A 106 85.50 9.29 5.23
CA LYS A 106 84.42 9.94 4.51
C LYS A 106 83.31 10.35 5.54
N VAL A 107 83.18 11.63 5.80
CA VAL A 107 82.14 12.19 6.61
C VAL A 107 80.98 12.51 5.68
N THR A 108 79.91 11.67 5.75
CA THR A 108 78.68 11.89 4.95
C THR A 108 77.92 13.04 5.59
N GLN A 109 77.91 14.21 4.94
CA GLN A 109 77.04 15.32 5.35
C GLN A 109 75.59 15.05 4.77
N ASP A 110 74.59 15.08 5.66
CA ASP A 110 73.18 15.03 5.21
C ASP A 110 72.92 16.28 4.39
N SER A 111 72.63 16.10 3.13
CA SER A 111 72.15 17.20 2.27
C SER A 111 70.88 17.72 2.79
N LEU A 112 70.80 18.97 3.19
CA LEU A 112 69.58 19.69 3.60
C LEU A 112 68.46 19.57 2.56
N TRP A 113 68.86 19.46 1.27
CA TRP A 113 67.94 19.24 0.18
C TRP A 113 67.18 17.87 0.23
N VAL A 114 67.88 16.81 0.62
CA VAL A 114 67.36 15.49 0.79
C VAL A 114 66.41 15.45 1.97
N GLN A 115 66.73 16.08 3.07
CA GLN A 115 65.90 16.21 4.24
C GLN A 115 64.59 17.03 3.91
N MET A 116 64.71 18.18 3.24
CA MET A 116 63.59 18.98 2.78
C MET A 116 62.72 18.20 1.82
N LEU A 117 63.22 17.39 0.93
CA LEU A 117 62.46 16.58 0.00
C LEU A 117 61.67 15.50 0.75
N PHE A 118 62.26 14.90 1.79
CA PHE A 118 61.58 13.88 2.61
C PHE A 118 60.39 14.40 3.40
N TYR A 119 60.41 15.68 3.78
CA TYR A 119 59.24 16.34 4.45
C TYR A 119 58.26 16.98 3.47
N LEU A 120 58.71 17.59 2.38
CA LEU A 120 57.86 18.29 1.43
C LEU A 120 57.05 17.36 0.51
N VAL A 121 57.59 16.18 0.15
CA VAL A 121 56.94 15.23 -0.73
C VAL A 121 55.63 14.64 -0.09
N PRO A 122 55.63 14.17 1.18
CA PRO A 122 54.45 13.70 1.84
C PRO A 122 53.39 14.81 2.02
N ILE A 123 53.82 16.04 2.37
CA ILE A 123 52.93 17.18 2.53
C ILE A 123 52.31 17.57 1.17
N GLY A 124 53.09 17.62 0.12
CA GLY A 124 52.65 17.88 -1.25
C GLY A 124 51.64 16.80 -1.74
N LEU A 125 51.90 15.54 -1.45
CA LEU A 125 51.01 14.41 -1.70
C LEU A 125 49.69 14.56 -0.93
N LEU A 126 49.74 14.93 0.35
CA LEU A 126 48.57 15.16 1.18
C LEU A 126 47.72 16.31 0.63
N VAL A 127 48.33 17.42 0.23
CA VAL A 127 47.64 18.55 -0.37
C VAL A 127 47.02 18.18 -1.72
N LEU A 128 47.70 17.43 -2.56
CA LEU A 128 47.13 16.89 -3.81
C LEU A 128 45.99 15.92 -3.56
N LEU A 129 46.09 15.09 -2.55
CA LEU A 129 45.02 14.18 -2.14
C LEU A 129 43.79 14.96 -1.65
N LEU A 130 43.99 15.99 -0.84
CA LEU A 130 42.91 16.86 -0.36
C LEU A 130 42.28 17.66 -1.52
N MET A 131 43.07 18.20 -2.44
CA MET A 131 42.55 18.87 -3.64
C MET A 131 41.77 17.90 -4.55
N TRP A 132 42.28 16.66 -4.71
CA TRP A 132 41.57 15.63 -5.45
C TRP A 132 40.23 15.25 -4.78
N MET A 133 40.23 15.11 -3.45
CA MET A 133 39.05 14.83 -2.65
C MET A 133 38.04 16.00 -2.72
N MET A 134 38.52 17.25 -2.60
CA MET A 134 37.67 18.45 -2.77
C MET A 134 37.08 18.55 -4.19
N ASN A 135 37.86 18.25 -5.22
CA ASN A 135 37.38 18.27 -6.60
C ASN A 135 36.36 17.16 -6.90
N ASN A 136 36.51 15.98 -6.27
CA ASN A 136 35.52 14.90 -6.34
C ASN A 136 34.25 15.20 -5.53
N VAL A 137 34.37 15.87 -4.38
CA VAL A 137 33.22 16.32 -3.58
C VAL A 137 32.41 17.41 -4.30
N GLN A 138 33.09 18.36 -4.99
CA GLN A 138 32.41 19.38 -5.81
C GLN A 138 31.72 18.78 -7.06
N GLY A 139 32.24 17.70 -7.63
CA GLY A 139 31.58 16.94 -8.70
C GLY A 139 30.33 16.15 -8.23
N GLY A 140 30.22 15.87 -6.92
CA GLY A 140 29.06 15.24 -6.28
C GLY A 140 27.87 16.20 -6.06
N GLY A 141 28.13 17.50 -5.92
CA GLY A 141 27.09 18.52 -5.69
C GLY A 141 26.02 18.58 -6.79
N ASN A 142 26.39 18.38 -8.04
CA ASN A 142 25.43 18.30 -9.16
C ASN A 142 24.57 17.02 -9.15
N ARG A 143 24.99 15.95 -8.49
CA ARG A 143 24.16 14.74 -8.31
C ARG A 143 23.12 14.94 -7.20
N VAL A 144 23.46 15.64 -6.11
CA VAL A 144 22.53 15.94 -5.02
C VAL A 144 21.44 16.91 -5.49
N LEU A 145 21.76 17.90 -6.31
CA LEU A 145 20.78 18.82 -6.92
C LEU A 145 19.81 18.13 -7.89
N ASN A 146 20.21 17.01 -8.52
CA ASN A 146 19.33 16.22 -9.37
C ASN A 146 18.43 15.23 -8.60
N PHE A 147 18.70 14.95 -7.32
CA PHE A 147 17.83 14.11 -6.48
C PHE A 147 16.49 14.78 -6.15
N GLY A 148 16.45 16.09 -6.11
CA GLY A 148 15.22 16.86 -5.85
C GLY A 148 14.31 17.07 -7.06
N LYS A 149 14.72 16.65 -8.28
CA LYS A 149 13.89 16.82 -9.46
C LYS A 149 12.76 15.79 -9.49
N SER A 150 11.59 16.25 -9.85
CA SER A 150 10.40 15.42 -10.03
C SER A 150 10.67 14.32 -11.07
N LYS A 151 10.22 13.09 -10.75
CA LYS A 151 10.20 11.95 -11.67
C LYS A 151 8.86 11.86 -12.41
N ALA A 152 8.04 12.91 -12.38
CA ALA A 152 6.75 12.92 -13.05
C ALA A 152 6.91 12.54 -14.53
N LYS A 153 6.14 11.55 -14.96
CA LYS A 153 6.10 11.12 -16.34
C LYS A 153 5.11 12.02 -17.09
N GLN A 154 5.61 12.87 -17.98
CA GLN A 154 4.75 13.55 -18.93
C GLN A 154 4.30 12.53 -19.98
N LEU A 155 2.99 12.36 -20.13
CA LEU A 155 2.44 11.63 -21.26
C LEU A 155 2.65 12.46 -22.53
N THR A 156 3.58 12.02 -23.37
CA THR A 156 3.87 12.67 -24.65
C THR A 156 2.72 12.44 -25.64
N LYS A 157 2.63 13.30 -26.67
CA LYS A 157 1.58 13.24 -27.71
C LYS A 157 1.50 11.91 -28.47
N ASP A 158 2.52 11.07 -28.35
CA ASP A 158 2.64 9.79 -29.06
C ASP A 158 2.01 8.60 -28.31
N MET A 159 1.50 8.81 -27.07
CA MET A 159 0.75 7.77 -26.37
C MET A 159 -0.71 7.73 -26.83
N PRO A 160 -1.32 6.52 -26.94
CA PRO A 160 -2.74 6.41 -27.28
C PRO A 160 -3.56 7.22 -26.27
N LYS A 161 -4.35 8.15 -26.80
CA LYS A 161 -5.19 9.01 -25.97
C LYS A 161 -6.34 8.18 -25.42
N THR A 162 -6.35 7.96 -24.10
CA THR A 162 -7.50 7.41 -23.38
C THR A 162 -8.62 8.45 -23.39
N MET A 163 -9.81 8.06 -23.84
CA MET A 163 -11.00 8.91 -23.92
C MET A 163 -12.08 8.42 -22.94
N PHE A 164 -13.13 9.20 -22.70
CA PHE A 164 -14.23 8.75 -21.86
C PHE A 164 -14.95 7.51 -22.40
N ASN A 165 -14.94 7.31 -23.74
CA ASN A 165 -15.48 6.10 -24.36
C ASN A 165 -14.70 4.81 -24.01
N ASP A 166 -13.50 4.93 -23.49
CA ASP A 166 -12.70 3.79 -23.01
C ASP A 166 -12.98 3.48 -21.53
N VAL A 167 -13.75 4.34 -20.84
CA VAL A 167 -14.19 4.18 -19.47
C VAL A 167 -15.63 3.69 -19.49
N ALA A 168 -15.91 2.64 -18.74
CA ALA A 168 -17.26 2.09 -18.60
C ALA A 168 -17.59 1.86 -17.14
N GLY A 169 -18.86 1.92 -16.79
CA GLY A 169 -19.36 1.62 -15.44
C GLY A 169 -18.98 2.62 -14.36
N ALA A 170 -18.77 3.88 -14.74
CA ALA A 170 -18.53 5.00 -13.83
C ALA A 170 -19.20 6.27 -14.40
N ASP A 171 -20.43 6.15 -14.85
CA ASP A 171 -21.13 7.18 -15.62
C ASP A 171 -21.29 8.49 -14.83
N GLU A 172 -21.61 8.42 -13.53
CA GLU A 172 -21.74 9.60 -12.65
C GLU A 172 -20.39 10.31 -12.48
N ALA A 173 -19.31 9.54 -12.29
CA ALA A 173 -17.97 10.12 -12.18
C ALA A 173 -17.52 10.74 -13.50
N VAL A 174 -17.88 10.17 -14.63
CA VAL A 174 -17.62 10.73 -15.96
C VAL A 174 -18.41 12.02 -16.16
N GLU A 175 -19.70 12.09 -15.75
CA GLU A 175 -20.52 13.31 -15.84
C GLU A 175 -19.91 14.46 -15.05
N GLU A 176 -19.49 14.22 -13.80
CA GLU A 176 -18.79 15.22 -12.96
C GLU A 176 -17.47 15.69 -13.60
N LEU A 177 -16.75 14.77 -14.22
CA LEU A 177 -15.49 15.07 -14.89
C LEU A 177 -15.66 15.76 -16.26
N HIS A 178 -16.83 15.66 -16.88
CA HIS A 178 -17.15 16.44 -18.08
C HIS A 178 -17.11 17.95 -17.84
N GLU A 179 -17.52 18.41 -16.65
CA GLU A 179 -17.41 19.83 -16.30
C GLU A 179 -15.94 20.30 -16.26
N ILE A 180 -15.07 19.43 -15.71
CA ILE A 180 -13.63 19.71 -15.62
C ILE A 180 -13.02 19.77 -17.04
N LYS A 181 -13.39 18.84 -17.90
CA LYS A 181 -12.97 18.80 -19.31
C LYS A 181 -13.44 20.05 -20.06
N ASP A 182 -14.73 20.41 -19.96
CA ASP A 182 -15.30 21.59 -20.63
C ASP A 182 -14.63 22.88 -20.17
N PHE A 183 -14.31 23.00 -18.87
CA PHE A 183 -13.54 24.10 -18.35
C PHE A 183 -12.14 24.19 -18.97
N LEU A 184 -11.39 23.08 -19.04
CA LEU A 184 -10.04 23.06 -19.61
C LEU A 184 -10.05 23.45 -21.11
N GLN A 185 -11.12 23.07 -21.82
CA GLN A 185 -11.29 23.44 -23.24
C GLN A 185 -11.77 24.87 -23.45
N ASN A 186 -12.69 25.36 -22.60
CA ASN A 186 -13.39 26.61 -22.78
C ASN A 186 -13.37 27.51 -21.51
N PRO A 187 -12.18 27.89 -20.97
CA PRO A 187 -12.06 28.62 -19.72
C PRO A 187 -12.77 30.00 -19.74
N GLY A 188 -12.79 30.65 -20.91
CA GLY A 188 -13.39 31.99 -21.07
C GLY A 188 -14.89 32.03 -20.76
N ARG A 189 -15.64 30.95 -21.05
CA ARG A 189 -17.08 30.86 -20.75
C ARG A 189 -17.35 30.94 -19.26
N TYR A 190 -16.57 30.21 -18.46
CA TYR A 190 -16.71 30.17 -17.02
C TYR A 190 -16.26 31.48 -16.36
N GLN A 191 -15.16 32.07 -16.85
CA GLN A 191 -14.66 33.35 -16.37
C GLN A 191 -15.65 34.51 -16.63
N ALA A 192 -16.33 34.49 -17.79
CA ALA A 192 -17.34 35.52 -18.11
C ALA A 192 -18.54 35.49 -17.16
N LEU A 193 -18.88 34.31 -16.62
CA LEU A 193 -19.96 34.14 -15.64
C LEU A 193 -19.48 34.33 -14.18
N GLY A 194 -18.18 34.59 -13.95
CA GLY A 194 -17.61 34.71 -12.61
C GLY A 194 -17.54 33.38 -11.84
N ALA A 195 -17.66 32.26 -12.52
CA ALA A 195 -17.58 30.94 -11.90
C ALA A 195 -16.17 30.65 -11.36
N LYS A 196 -16.11 30.15 -10.12
CA LYS A 196 -14.84 29.69 -9.54
C LYS A 196 -14.62 28.24 -9.91
N ILE A 197 -13.46 27.97 -10.47
CA ILE A 197 -13.06 26.65 -10.91
C ILE A 197 -12.47 25.88 -9.75
N PRO A 198 -12.77 24.58 -9.60
CA PRO A 198 -12.14 23.76 -8.60
C PRO A 198 -10.63 23.65 -8.89
N LYS A 199 -9.81 23.93 -7.88
CA LYS A 199 -8.35 23.79 -7.98
C LYS A 199 -7.92 22.32 -7.96
N GLY A 200 -8.67 21.49 -7.23
CA GLY A 200 -8.39 20.10 -7.06
C GLY A 200 -9.64 19.21 -7.07
N VAL A 201 -9.48 18.02 -7.60
CA VAL A 201 -10.47 16.94 -7.65
C VAL A 201 -9.88 15.72 -6.96
N LEU A 202 -10.60 15.17 -5.99
CA LEU A 202 -10.23 13.92 -5.31
C LEU A 202 -11.11 12.79 -5.82
N LEU A 203 -10.51 11.79 -6.47
CA LEU A 203 -11.15 10.55 -6.85
C LEU A 203 -10.92 9.54 -5.72
N TYR A 204 -11.98 9.04 -5.10
CA TYR A 204 -11.84 8.09 -4.00
C TYR A 204 -12.77 6.89 -4.15
N GLY A 205 -12.39 5.74 -3.59
CA GLY A 205 -13.17 4.51 -3.64
C GLY A 205 -12.30 3.26 -3.64
N PRO A 206 -12.91 2.06 -3.75
CA PRO A 206 -12.20 0.79 -3.72
C PRO A 206 -11.07 0.69 -4.75
N PRO A 207 -10.05 -0.14 -4.52
CA PRO A 207 -9.01 -0.37 -5.51
C PRO A 207 -9.59 -1.03 -6.77
N GLY A 208 -8.98 -0.76 -7.92
CA GLY A 208 -9.37 -1.39 -9.20
C GLY A 208 -10.61 -0.79 -9.87
N THR A 209 -11.21 0.29 -9.34
CA THR A 209 -12.40 0.93 -9.92
C THR A 209 -12.12 1.89 -11.08
N GLY A 210 -10.85 2.05 -11.49
CA GLY A 210 -10.50 2.84 -12.69
C GLY A 210 -10.18 4.31 -12.41
N LYS A 211 -9.89 4.73 -11.16
CA LYS A 211 -9.57 6.12 -10.79
C LYS A 211 -8.46 6.72 -11.64
N THR A 212 -7.36 6.00 -11.83
CA THR A 212 -6.23 6.43 -12.68
C THR A 212 -6.62 6.50 -14.15
N LEU A 213 -7.50 5.59 -14.61
CA LEU A 213 -8.02 5.58 -15.99
C LEU A 213 -8.89 6.81 -16.24
N LEU A 214 -9.80 7.14 -15.31
CA LEU A 214 -10.64 8.34 -15.35
C LEU A 214 -9.80 9.63 -15.47
N ALA A 215 -8.77 9.77 -14.63
CA ALA A 215 -7.89 10.95 -14.67
C ALA A 215 -7.18 11.08 -16.03
N ARG A 216 -6.74 9.98 -16.62
CA ARG A 216 -6.16 9.96 -17.97
C ARG A 216 -7.19 10.30 -19.05
N ALA A 217 -8.42 9.80 -18.90
CA ALA A 217 -9.50 10.07 -19.84
C ALA A 217 -9.85 11.55 -19.89
N VAL A 218 -9.91 12.25 -18.74
CA VAL A 218 -10.12 13.71 -18.69
C VAL A 218 -9.04 14.44 -19.49
N ALA A 219 -7.76 14.09 -19.29
CA ALA A 219 -6.65 14.72 -19.97
C ALA A 219 -6.68 14.46 -21.49
N GLY A 220 -7.01 13.22 -21.88
CA GLY A 220 -7.15 12.83 -23.27
C GLY A 220 -8.29 13.57 -23.98
N GLU A 221 -9.46 13.63 -23.32
CA GLU A 221 -10.66 14.34 -23.83
C GLU A 221 -10.46 15.85 -23.87
N ALA A 222 -9.79 16.43 -22.87
CA ALA A 222 -9.46 17.85 -22.84
C ALA A 222 -8.32 18.22 -23.80
N GLY A 223 -7.50 17.27 -24.22
CA GLY A 223 -6.34 17.49 -25.10
C GLY A 223 -5.20 18.28 -24.44
N VAL A 224 -5.07 18.18 -23.09
CA VAL A 224 -4.07 18.89 -22.30
C VAL A 224 -2.94 17.97 -21.83
N PRO A 225 -1.74 18.51 -21.52
CA PRO A 225 -0.66 17.73 -20.92
C PRO A 225 -1.06 17.08 -19.59
N PHE A 226 -0.54 15.86 -19.36
CA PHE A 226 -0.83 15.08 -18.17
C PHE A 226 0.45 14.70 -17.46
N TYR A 227 0.62 15.15 -16.21
CA TYR A 227 1.75 14.86 -15.34
C TYR A 227 1.33 13.87 -14.28
N SER A 228 1.81 12.63 -14.34
CA SER A 228 1.46 11.58 -13.39
C SER A 228 2.62 11.26 -12.46
N ILE A 229 2.33 11.23 -11.17
CA ILE A 229 3.26 10.84 -10.11
C ILE A 229 2.51 10.02 -9.05
N SER A 230 3.20 9.11 -8.38
CA SER A 230 2.66 8.44 -7.19
C SER A 230 2.95 9.24 -5.93
N GLY A 231 2.02 9.29 -4.99
CA GLY A 231 2.24 9.88 -3.67
C GLY A 231 3.44 9.25 -2.95
N SER A 232 3.72 7.98 -3.20
CA SER A 232 4.90 7.29 -2.68
C SER A 232 6.24 7.86 -3.20
N ASP A 233 6.26 8.45 -4.40
CA ASP A 233 7.46 9.08 -4.98
C ASP A 233 7.88 10.36 -4.23
N PHE A 234 7.00 10.92 -3.42
CA PHE A 234 7.30 12.07 -2.58
C PHE A 234 7.87 11.69 -1.21
N VAL A 235 7.74 10.41 -0.81
CA VAL A 235 8.25 9.92 0.48
C VAL A 235 9.69 9.46 0.30
N GLU A 236 10.63 10.20 0.90
CA GLU A 236 12.06 9.91 0.83
C GLU A 236 12.67 9.88 2.24
N MET A 237 13.87 9.30 2.37
CA MET A 237 14.57 9.25 3.66
C MET A 237 15.23 10.58 4.05
N PHE A 238 15.43 11.49 3.08
CA PHE A 238 16.10 12.76 3.31
C PHE A 238 15.10 13.89 3.41
N VAL A 239 15.13 14.62 4.51
CA VAL A 239 14.24 15.75 4.79
C VAL A 239 14.35 16.82 3.69
N GLY A 240 13.21 17.26 3.18
CA GLY A 240 13.09 18.34 2.19
C GLY A 240 13.18 17.91 0.73
N VAL A 241 13.52 16.65 0.42
CA VAL A 241 13.57 16.15 -0.97
C VAL A 241 12.17 16.03 -1.55
N GLY A 242 11.21 15.49 -0.79
CA GLY A 242 9.80 15.40 -1.20
C GLY A 242 9.19 16.77 -1.48
N ALA A 243 9.39 17.74 -0.58
CA ALA A 243 8.94 19.11 -0.76
C ALA A 243 9.57 19.78 -2.01
N SER A 244 10.84 19.50 -2.31
CA SER A 244 11.50 19.98 -3.52
C SER A 244 10.88 19.39 -4.79
N ARG A 245 10.54 18.10 -4.79
CA ARG A 245 9.85 17.44 -5.92
C ARG A 245 8.46 17.99 -6.16
N VAL A 246 7.72 18.27 -5.09
CA VAL A 246 6.41 18.94 -5.20
C VAL A 246 6.59 20.26 -5.92
N ARG A 247 7.51 21.12 -5.45
CA ARG A 247 7.75 22.43 -6.06
C ARG A 247 8.14 22.34 -7.52
N ASP A 248 9.08 21.44 -7.86
CA ASP A 248 9.53 21.22 -9.24
C ASP A 248 8.38 20.75 -10.17
N LEU A 249 7.53 19.80 -9.69
CA LEU A 249 6.36 19.34 -10.42
C LEU A 249 5.39 20.49 -10.75
N PHE A 250 5.08 21.33 -9.74
CA PHE A 250 4.16 22.44 -9.92
C PHE A 250 4.76 23.57 -10.78
N GLU A 251 6.08 23.78 -10.73
CA GLU A 251 6.77 24.71 -11.62
C GLU A 251 6.72 24.23 -13.08
N GLN A 252 6.96 22.94 -13.33
CA GLN A 252 6.81 22.35 -14.67
C GLN A 252 5.37 22.48 -15.18
N ALA A 253 4.37 22.25 -14.34
CA ALA A 253 2.97 22.41 -14.70
C ALA A 253 2.62 23.89 -15.05
N LYS A 254 3.13 24.86 -14.27
CA LYS A 254 2.94 26.28 -14.54
C LYS A 254 3.51 26.73 -15.89
N GLN A 255 4.61 26.10 -16.32
CA GLN A 255 5.22 26.37 -17.63
C GLN A 255 4.43 25.79 -18.81
N ASN A 256 3.58 24.78 -18.56
CA ASN A 256 2.85 24.06 -19.60
C ASN A 256 1.32 24.11 -19.43
N ALA A 257 0.83 25.17 -18.81
CA ALA A 257 -0.62 25.39 -18.67
C ALA A 257 -1.31 25.68 -20.01
N PRO A 258 -2.55 25.19 -20.27
CA PRO A 258 -3.37 24.39 -19.36
C PRO A 258 -2.90 22.92 -19.28
N CYS A 259 -2.93 22.34 -18.06
CA CYS A 259 -2.50 20.95 -17.85
C CYS A 259 -3.19 20.33 -16.63
N ILE A 260 -3.09 19.00 -16.54
CA ILE A 260 -3.53 18.21 -15.37
C ILE A 260 -2.32 17.64 -14.65
N ILE A 261 -2.25 17.85 -13.34
CA ILE A 261 -1.35 17.13 -12.45
C ILE A 261 -2.17 15.99 -11.81
N PHE A 262 -1.68 14.76 -11.92
CA PHE A 262 -2.31 13.61 -11.29
C PHE A 262 -1.39 13.02 -10.24
N VAL A 263 -1.91 12.89 -9.01
CA VAL A 263 -1.21 12.25 -7.89
C VAL A 263 -1.99 11.00 -7.51
N ASP A 264 -1.42 9.84 -7.83
CA ASP A 264 -1.99 8.56 -7.40
C ASP A 264 -1.55 8.25 -5.97
N GLU A 265 -2.35 7.49 -5.22
CA GLU A 265 -2.06 7.10 -3.83
C GLU A 265 -1.69 8.30 -2.95
N ILE A 266 -2.49 9.38 -3.01
CA ILE A 266 -2.22 10.61 -2.26
C ILE A 266 -2.15 10.37 -0.75
N ASP A 267 -2.75 9.31 -0.25
CA ASP A 267 -2.73 8.88 1.15
C ASP A 267 -1.32 8.52 1.65
N ALA A 268 -0.36 8.21 0.76
CA ALA A 268 1.04 8.04 1.12
C ALA A 268 1.65 9.31 1.75
N VAL A 269 1.22 10.50 1.29
CA VAL A 269 1.71 11.81 1.76
C VAL A 269 0.66 12.52 2.62
N GLY A 270 -0.61 12.40 2.22
CA GLY A 270 -1.74 13.14 2.77
C GLY A 270 -2.32 12.60 4.07
N ARG A 271 -1.68 11.65 4.75
CA ARG A 271 -2.18 11.05 5.98
C ARG A 271 -2.18 12.04 7.13
N GLN A 272 -3.21 11.95 8.00
CA GLN A 272 -3.35 12.75 9.23
C GLN A 272 -2.09 12.69 10.10
N ARG A 273 -1.81 13.82 10.75
CA ARG A 273 -0.70 14.00 11.69
C ARG A 273 -0.90 13.06 12.88
N GLY A 274 0.05 12.19 13.14
CA GLY A 274 0.04 11.30 14.30
C GLY A 274 1.06 11.77 15.32
N ALA A 275 0.74 11.76 16.60
CA ALA A 275 1.70 11.93 17.67
C ALA A 275 2.62 10.69 17.77
N GLY A 276 3.51 10.51 16.80
CA GLY A 276 4.49 9.43 16.75
C GLY A 276 5.91 9.94 17.00
N LEU A 277 6.57 9.43 18.02
CA LEU A 277 7.99 9.64 18.34
C LEU A 277 8.86 8.91 17.28
N GLY A 278 9.07 9.52 16.10
CA GLY A 278 9.97 8.93 15.10
C GLY A 278 10.24 9.86 13.91
N GLY A 279 11.51 10.13 13.62
CA GLY A 279 12.00 11.10 12.62
C GLY A 279 11.63 10.85 11.14
N GLY A 280 10.78 9.88 10.83
CA GLY A 280 10.22 9.67 9.48
C GLY A 280 8.89 10.42 9.24
N HIS A 281 8.34 11.08 10.25
CA HIS A 281 7.08 11.84 10.13
C HIS A 281 7.33 13.27 9.63
N ASP A 282 8.46 13.87 10.01
CA ASP A 282 8.77 15.28 9.71
C ASP A 282 8.89 15.53 8.19
N GLU A 283 9.42 14.58 7.45
CA GLU A 283 9.58 14.69 6.00
C GLU A 283 8.23 14.67 5.28
N ARG A 284 7.31 13.76 5.69
CA ARG A 284 5.96 13.68 5.11
C ARG A 284 5.16 14.93 5.40
N GLU A 285 5.23 15.45 6.64
CA GLU A 285 4.54 16.69 7.02
C GLU A 285 5.08 17.89 6.23
N GLN A 286 6.40 17.97 6.05
CA GLN A 286 7.01 19.04 5.26
C GLN A 286 6.55 18.95 3.80
N THR A 287 6.46 17.75 3.24
CA THR A 287 5.99 17.50 1.88
C THR A 287 4.51 17.83 1.73
N LEU A 288 3.67 17.42 2.69
CA LEU A 288 2.26 17.78 2.73
C LEU A 288 2.07 19.29 2.81
N ASN A 289 2.78 19.95 3.72
CA ASN A 289 2.71 21.40 3.87
C ASN A 289 3.13 22.12 2.57
N GLN A 290 4.17 21.64 1.88
CA GLN A 290 4.56 22.18 0.58
C GLN A 290 3.46 21.98 -0.46
N LEU A 291 2.81 20.80 -0.51
CA LEU A 291 1.68 20.54 -1.40
C LEU A 291 0.53 21.53 -1.14
N LEU A 292 0.17 21.76 0.12
CA LEU A 292 -0.86 22.70 0.52
C LEU A 292 -0.50 24.14 0.09
N VAL A 293 0.76 24.55 0.28
CA VAL A 293 1.26 25.88 -0.16
C VAL A 293 1.16 26.03 -1.67
N GLU A 294 1.57 25.01 -2.44
CA GLU A 294 1.47 25.08 -3.90
C GLU A 294 0.00 25.14 -4.37
N MET A 295 -0.90 24.37 -3.74
CA MET A 295 -2.34 24.40 -4.04
C MET A 295 -2.97 25.77 -3.72
N ASP A 296 -2.61 26.37 -2.56
CA ASP A 296 -3.11 27.69 -2.18
C ASP A 296 -2.54 28.78 -3.09
N GLY A 297 -1.29 28.61 -3.56
CA GLY A 297 -0.58 29.54 -4.45
C GLY A 297 -1.04 29.50 -5.92
N PHE A 298 -1.97 28.61 -6.31
CA PHE A 298 -2.52 28.61 -7.65
C PHE A 298 -3.45 29.78 -7.88
N ASP A 299 -3.24 30.49 -8.99
CA ASP A 299 -4.29 31.31 -9.57
C ASP A 299 -5.30 30.38 -10.28
N SER A 300 -6.57 30.45 -9.87
CA SER A 300 -7.66 29.73 -10.52
C SER A 300 -7.81 30.03 -12.01
N ARG A 301 -7.14 31.08 -12.51
CA ARG A 301 -7.11 31.49 -13.92
C ARG A 301 -6.05 30.76 -14.74
N GLY A 302 -5.10 30.08 -14.10
CA GLY A 302 -3.94 29.46 -14.75
C GLY A 302 -4.21 28.19 -15.53
N GLY A 303 -5.43 27.62 -15.48
CA GLY A 303 -5.79 26.39 -16.23
C GLY A 303 -5.08 25.12 -15.76
N ILE A 304 -4.57 25.10 -14.52
CA ILE A 304 -3.96 23.90 -13.93
C ILE A 304 -4.97 23.27 -12.98
N ILE A 305 -5.22 21.97 -13.12
CA ILE A 305 -6.08 21.21 -12.23
C ILE A 305 -5.28 20.05 -11.62
N LEU A 306 -5.35 19.94 -10.30
CA LEU A 306 -4.78 18.82 -9.56
C LEU A 306 -5.85 17.76 -9.39
N ILE A 307 -5.63 16.57 -9.94
CA ILE A 307 -6.48 15.40 -9.68
C ILE A 307 -5.68 14.45 -8.77
N ALA A 308 -6.26 14.03 -7.65
CA ALA A 308 -5.66 13.03 -6.80
C ALA A 308 -6.54 11.79 -6.71
N ALA A 309 -5.94 10.63 -6.49
CA ALA A 309 -6.64 9.38 -6.26
C ALA A 309 -6.23 8.76 -4.93
N THR A 310 -7.21 8.18 -4.21
CA THR A 310 -6.96 7.40 -2.99
C THR A 310 -7.94 6.23 -2.86
N ASN A 311 -7.48 5.17 -2.23
CA ASN A 311 -8.35 4.07 -1.79
C ASN A 311 -8.83 4.25 -0.34
N ARG A 312 -8.29 5.23 0.37
CA ARG A 312 -8.55 5.45 1.79
C ARG A 312 -8.79 6.92 2.12
N PRO A 313 -9.97 7.44 1.80
CA PRO A 313 -10.30 8.85 2.11
C PRO A 313 -10.33 9.12 3.62
N ASP A 314 -10.58 8.10 4.43
CA ASP A 314 -10.69 8.14 5.90
C ASP A 314 -9.41 8.56 6.62
N ILE A 315 -8.25 8.34 6.00
CA ILE A 315 -6.96 8.67 6.61
C ILE A 315 -6.37 9.99 6.15
N LEU A 316 -7.01 10.69 5.21
CA LEU A 316 -6.50 11.94 4.69
C LEU A 316 -6.60 13.07 5.73
N ASP A 317 -5.61 13.98 5.69
CA ASP A 317 -5.63 15.18 6.51
C ASP A 317 -6.81 16.08 6.07
N PRO A 318 -7.71 16.49 6.99
CA PRO A 318 -8.84 17.36 6.68
C PRO A 318 -8.42 18.68 6.03
N ALA A 319 -7.18 19.13 6.23
CA ALA A 319 -6.65 20.30 5.58
C ALA A 319 -6.61 20.20 4.05
N LEU A 320 -6.47 18.99 3.48
CA LEU A 320 -6.56 18.74 2.04
C LEU A 320 -7.97 18.93 1.49
N LEU A 321 -8.99 18.63 2.31
CA LEU A 321 -10.40 18.63 1.91
C LEU A 321 -11.08 19.99 2.09
N ARG A 322 -10.33 21.04 2.53
CA ARG A 322 -10.86 22.40 2.68
C ARG A 322 -11.11 23.06 1.33
N PRO A 323 -12.13 23.93 1.23
CA PRO A 323 -12.37 24.73 0.03
C PRO A 323 -11.12 25.48 -0.44
N GLY A 324 -10.87 25.47 -1.75
CA GLY A 324 -9.67 26.03 -2.37
C GLY A 324 -8.52 25.03 -2.56
N ARG A 325 -8.74 23.76 -2.20
CA ARG A 325 -7.80 22.65 -2.35
C ARG A 325 -8.45 21.51 -3.13
N PHE A 326 -8.81 20.40 -2.48
CA PHE A 326 -9.66 19.39 -3.13
C PHE A 326 -11.13 19.77 -2.96
N ASP A 327 -11.57 20.70 -3.79
CA ASP A 327 -12.91 21.28 -3.74
C ASP A 327 -14.00 20.28 -4.15
N ARG A 328 -13.67 19.38 -5.06
CA ARG A 328 -14.55 18.30 -5.51
C ARG A 328 -14.04 16.95 -5.05
N GLN A 329 -14.95 16.18 -4.49
CA GLN A 329 -14.70 14.80 -4.07
C GLN A 329 -15.66 13.91 -4.84
N ILE A 330 -15.12 13.11 -5.77
CA ILE A 330 -15.89 12.24 -6.67
C ILE A 330 -15.71 10.79 -6.22
N PRO A 331 -16.79 10.14 -5.74
CA PRO A 331 -16.76 8.72 -5.42
C PRO A 331 -16.68 7.88 -6.71
N VAL A 332 -15.78 6.91 -6.73
CA VAL A 332 -15.69 5.91 -7.81
C VAL A 332 -15.95 4.55 -7.18
N SER A 333 -17.22 4.17 -7.13
CA SER A 333 -17.69 2.93 -6.51
C SER A 333 -17.44 1.71 -7.40
N ALA A 334 -17.69 0.51 -6.85
CA ALA A 334 -17.74 -0.69 -7.66
C ALA A 334 -18.91 -0.58 -8.68
N PRO A 335 -18.75 -1.10 -9.90
CA PRO A 335 -19.76 -0.96 -10.94
C PRO A 335 -21.02 -1.77 -10.64
N ASP A 336 -22.19 -1.23 -11.00
CA ASP A 336 -23.47 -1.94 -11.03
C ASP A 336 -23.50 -3.01 -12.14
N MET A 337 -24.59 -3.76 -12.25
CA MET A 337 -24.72 -4.83 -13.26
C MET A 337 -24.52 -4.31 -14.70
N ARG A 338 -25.05 -3.10 -15.01
CA ARG A 338 -24.90 -2.50 -16.34
C ARG A 338 -23.46 -2.08 -16.59
N GLY A 339 -22.84 -1.48 -15.59
CA GLY A 339 -21.42 -1.10 -15.62
C GLY A 339 -20.52 -2.31 -15.77
N ARG A 340 -20.75 -3.40 -15.02
CA ARG A 340 -19.99 -4.64 -15.17
C ARG A 340 -20.11 -5.22 -16.59
N ARG A 341 -21.34 -5.22 -17.14
CA ARG A 341 -21.57 -5.66 -18.53
C ARG A 341 -20.80 -4.79 -19.53
N ALA A 342 -20.83 -3.47 -19.35
CA ALA A 342 -20.11 -2.54 -20.21
C ALA A 342 -18.59 -2.72 -20.10
N ILE A 343 -18.04 -2.85 -18.89
CA ILE A 343 -16.62 -3.12 -18.64
C ILE A 343 -16.17 -4.44 -19.30
N LEU A 344 -16.94 -5.51 -19.10
CA LEU A 344 -16.68 -6.80 -19.75
C LEU A 344 -16.66 -6.65 -21.27
N GLY A 345 -17.57 -5.87 -21.83
CA GLY A 345 -17.61 -5.56 -23.26
C GLY A 345 -16.35 -4.83 -23.74
N VAL A 346 -15.84 -3.85 -22.97
CA VAL A 346 -14.61 -3.13 -23.30
C VAL A 346 -13.41 -4.09 -23.29
N HIS A 347 -13.23 -4.89 -22.24
CA HIS A 347 -12.08 -5.80 -22.11
C HIS A 347 -12.17 -7.04 -23.01
N SER A 348 -13.35 -7.31 -23.59
CA SER A 348 -13.56 -8.37 -24.58
C SER A 348 -13.26 -7.93 -26.01
N LYS A 349 -13.11 -6.63 -26.26
CA LYS A 349 -12.77 -6.14 -27.61
C LYS A 349 -11.47 -6.76 -28.12
N GLY A 350 -11.53 -7.35 -29.30
CA GLY A 350 -10.36 -8.02 -29.92
C GLY A 350 -10.05 -9.43 -29.39
N LYS A 351 -10.88 -9.98 -28.49
CA LYS A 351 -10.76 -11.37 -28.04
C LYS A 351 -11.81 -12.26 -28.72
N PRO A 352 -11.45 -13.47 -29.15
CA PRO A 352 -12.38 -14.38 -29.84
C PRO A 352 -13.32 -15.04 -28.83
N LEU A 353 -14.54 -14.52 -28.70
CA LEU A 353 -15.60 -15.11 -27.88
C LEU A 353 -16.41 -16.15 -28.68
N ALA A 354 -16.77 -17.25 -28.06
CA ALA A 354 -17.70 -18.23 -28.61
C ALA A 354 -19.15 -17.74 -28.49
N GLN A 355 -20.07 -18.32 -29.25
CA GLN A 355 -21.50 -17.93 -29.23
C GLN A 355 -22.18 -18.16 -27.87
N ASP A 356 -21.69 -19.13 -27.07
CA ASP A 356 -22.19 -19.45 -25.76
C ASP A 356 -21.66 -18.51 -24.65
N ALA A 357 -20.67 -17.64 -24.95
CA ALA A 357 -20.07 -16.71 -24.03
C ALA A 357 -20.98 -15.49 -23.78
N ASP A 358 -21.96 -15.67 -22.89
CA ASP A 358 -22.89 -14.62 -22.49
C ASP A 358 -22.31 -13.69 -21.43
N LEU A 359 -22.01 -12.43 -21.83
CA LEU A 359 -21.48 -11.42 -20.93
C LEU A 359 -22.53 -10.86 -19.95
N ASP A 360 -23.82 -10.94 -20.26
CA ASP A 360 -24.90 -10.52 -19.35
C ASP A 360 -25.01 -11.50 -18.17
N SER A 361 -24.96 -12.79 -18.46
CA SER A 361 -24.90 -13.82 -17.43
C SER A 361 -23.62 -13.67 -16.57
N LEU A 362 -22.48 -13.35 -17.19
CA LEU A 362 -21.22 -13.13 -16.48
C LEU A 362 -21.30 -11.90 -15.56
N ALA A 363 -21.88 -10.79 -16.03
CA ALA A 363 -22.07 -9.57 -15.24
C ALA A 363 -22.94 -9.80 -13.99
N LYS A 364 -23.97 -10.64 -14.10
CA LYS A 364 -24.79 -11.05 -12.95
C LYS A 364 -23.99 -11.81 -11.90
N ARG A 365 -23.02 -12.63 -12.30
CA ARG A 365 -22.21 -13.47 -11.40
C ARG A 365 -21.04 -12.76 -10.74
N THR A 366 -20.69 -11.60 -11.25
CA THR A 366 -19.52 -10.84 -10.78
C THR A 366 -19.91 -9.64 -9.91
N VAL A 367 -20.94 -9.83 -9.08
CA VAL A 367 -21.37 -8.81 -8.09
C VAL A 367 -20.22 -8.48 -7.16
N GLY A 368 -19.97 -7.17 -6.95
CA GLY A 368 -18.91 -6.68 -6.10
C GLY A 368 -17.50 -6.68 -6.74
N PHE A 369 -17.37 -7.13 -8.01
CA PHE A 369 -16.07 -7.06 -8.72
C PHE A 369 -15.80 -5.62 -9.15
N SER A 370 -14.55 -5.24 -9.00
CA SER A 370 -14.03 -4.00 -9.56
C SER A 370 -13.76 -4.13 -11.08
N GLY A 371 -13.52 -3.01 -11.75
CA GLY A 371 -13.14 -3.03 -13.16
C GLY A 371 -11.87 -3.86 -13.43
N ALA A 372 -10.89 -3.82 -12.53
CA ALA A 372 -9.67 -4.61 -12.63
C ALA A 372 -9.92 -6.13 -12.45
N ASP A 373 -10.85 -6.51 -11.56
CA ASP A 373 -11.22 -7.93 -11.40
C ASP A 373 -11.90 -8.46 -12.66
N LEU A 374 -12.78 -7.65 -13.30
CA LEU A 374 -13.46 -8.00 -14.54
C LEU A 374 -12.48 -8.13 -15.71
N GLU A 375 -11.50 -7.22 -15.81
CA GLU A 375 -10.40 -7.33 -16.78
C GLU A 375 -9.64 -8.64 -16.58
N ASN A 376 -9.30 -8.95 -15.31
CA ASN A 376 -8.59 -10.16 -14.97
C ASN A 376 -9.40 -11.43 -15.30
N VAL A 377 -10.71 -11.45 -15.09
CA VAL A 377 -11.58 -12.57 -15.49
C VAL A 377 -11.47 -12.84 -16.99
N VAL A 378 -11.61 -11.80 -17.81
CA VAL A 378 -11.54 -11.96 -19.28
C VAL A 378 -10.13 -12.38 -19.73
N ASN A 379 -9.09 -11.89 -19.04
CA ASN A 379 -7.72 -12.29 -19.30
C ASN A 379 -7.43 -13.73 -18.89
N GLU A 380 -7.87 -14.15 -17.69
CA GLU A 380 -7.73 -15.53 -17.21
C GLU A 380 -8.48 -16.53 -18.11
N ALA A 381 -9.68 -16.16 -18.58
CA ALA A 381 -10.42 -16.99 -19.53
C ALA A 381 -9.65 -17.20 -20.85
N ALA A 382 -9.01 -16.14 -21.37
CA ALA A 382 -8.17 -16.25 -22.55
C ALA A 382 -6.95 -17.15 -22.30
N LEU A 383 -6.29 -17.02 -21.14
CA LEU A 383 -5.15 -17.86 -20.74
C LEU A 383 -5.56 -19.32 -20.57
N LEU A 384 -6.74 -19.59 -19.99
CA LEU A 384 -7.30 -20.94 -19.88
C LEU A 384 -7.54 -21.57 -21.24
N THR A 385 -8.22 -20.83 -22.14
CA THR A 385 -8.50 -21.27 -23.51
C THR A 385 -7.20 -21.58 -24.26
N ALA A 386 -6.19 -20.72 -24.15
CA ALA A 386 -4.89 -20.96 -24.78
C ALA A 386 -4.17 -22.20 -24.23
N ARG A 387 -4.26 -22.46 -22.92
CA ARG A 387 -3.69 -23.66 -22.27
C ARG A 387 -4.34 -24.96 -22.75
N GLU A 388 -5.62 -24.90 -23.08
CA GLU A 388 -6.40 -26.04 -23.60
C GLU A 388 -6.32 -26.18 -25.13
N ASN A 389 -5.47 -25.35 -25.78
CA ASN A 389 -5.34 -25.26 -27.24
C ASN A 389 -6.66 -24.88 -27.94
N GLY A 390 -7.58 -24.22 -27.23
CA GLY A 390 -8.81 -23.69 -27.77
C GLY A 390 -8.57 -22.42 -28.61
N GLN A 391 -9.47 -22.14 -29.55
CA GLN A 391 -9.41 -20.94 -30.38
C GLN A 391 -10.44 -19.88 -29.98
N LEU A 392 -11.51 -20.29 -29.29
CA LEU A 392 -12.60 -19.43 -28.84
C LEU A 392 -12.78 -19.53 -27.34
N ILE A 393 -12.99 -18.38 -26.69
CA ILE A 393 -13.28 -18.30 -25.26
C ILE A 393 -14.74 -18.72 -25.05
N THR A 394 -14.96 -19.86 -24.42
CA THR A 394 -16.27 -20.43 -24.14
C THR A 394 -16.86 -19.90 -22.82
N ALA A 395 -18.17 -20.10 -22.61
CA ALA A 395 -18.83 -19.84 -21.33
C ALA A 395 -18.16 -20.61 -20.17
N ALA A 396 -17.75 -21.86 -20.38
CA ALA A 396 -17.05 -22.67 -19.38
C ALA A 396 -15.69 -22.08 -18.98
N ALA A 397 -14.93 -21.54 -19.94
CA ALA A 397 -13.66 -20.86 -19.65
C ALA A 397 -13.86 -19.59 -18.85
N LEU A 398 -14.90 -18.81 -19.14
CA LEU A 398 -15.27 -17.62 -18.37
C LEU A 398 -15.70 -17.97 -16.94
N GLU A 399 -16.50 -19.01 -16.76
CA GLU A 399 -16.88 -19.49 -15.43
C GLU A 399 -15.70 -19.93 -14.58
N GLU A 400 -14.79 -20.72 -15.15
CA GLU A 400 -13.57 -21.14 -14.46
C GLU A 400 -12.66 -19.95 -14.13
N ALA A 401 -12.66 -18.91 -14.99
CA ALA A 401 -11.91 -17.69 -14.75
C ALA A 401 -12.49 -16.91 -13.56
N VAL A 402 -13.81 -16.78 -13.45
CA VAL A 402 -14.46 -16.17 -12.27
C VAL A 402 -14.07 -16.92 -11.01
N ASP A 403 -14.22 -18.25 -11.02
CA ASP A 403 -13.86 -19.08 -9.87
C ASP A 403 -12.37 -18.92 -9.48
N ARG A 404 -11.49 -18.69 -10.46
CA ARG A 404 -10.07 -18.45 -10.22
C ARG A 404 -9.80 -17.10 -9.60
N VAL A 405 -10.50 -16.08 -10.03
CA VAL A 405 -10.35 -14.73 -9.47
C VAL A 405 -10.84 -14.71 -8.02
N ILE A 406 -11.95 -15.39 -7.71
CA ILE A 406 -12.50 -15.47 -6.34
C ILE A 406 -11.64 -16.35 -5.44
N GLY A 407 -11.43 -17.60 -5.83
CA GLY A 407 -10.85 -18.65 -4.96
C GLY A 407 -9.40 -19.04 -5.28
N GLY A 408 -8.84 -18.52 -6.37
CA GLY A 408 -7.51 -18.90 -6.85
C GLY A 408 -7.51 -20.17 -7.70
N PRO A 409 -6.34 -20.66 -8.11
CA PRO A 409 -6.22 -21.85 -8.96
C PRO A 409 -6.62 -23.13 -8.22
N ARG A 410 -7.17 -24.11 -8.96
CA ARG A 410 -7.47 -25.45 -8.44
C ARG A 410 -6.18 -26.13 -7.95
N ARG A 411 -6.22 -26.72 -6.76
CA ARG A 411 -5.11 -27.51 -6.20
C ARG A 411 -5.13 -28.95 -6.70
N LYS A 412 -4.54 -29.21 -7.88
CA LYS A 412 -4.53 -30.54 -8.48
C LYS A 412 -3.67 -31.59 -7.74
N SER A 413 -2.71 -31.13 -6.93
CA SER A 413 -1.76 -32.01 -6.21
C SER A 413 -2.19 -32.39 -4.79
N LYS A 414 -3.29 -31.81 -4.27
CA LYS A 414 -3.76 -32.12 -2.91
C LYS A 414 -4.53 -33.43 -2.95
N ILE A 415 -3.96 -34.47 -2.37
CA ILE A 415 -4.68 -35.71 -2.10
C ILE A 415 -5.58 -35.47 -0.91
N ILE A 416 -6.90 -35.51 -1.13
CA ILE A 416 -7.91 -35.33 -0.08
C ILE A 416 -8.30 -36.75 0.37
N SER A 417 -8.32 -36.98 1.69
CA SER A 417 -8.82 -38.23 2.21
C SER A 417 -10.33 -38.39 1.96
N GLU A 418 -10.82 -39.60 1.81
CA GLU A 418 -12.27 -39.84 1.63
C GLU A 418 -13.09 -39.29 2.81
N ARG A 419 -12.50 -39.28 4.02
CA ARG A 419 -13.12 -38.65 5.20
C ARG A 419 -13.24 -37.15 5.01
N ASP A 420 -12.16 -36.47 4.63
CA ASP A 420 -12.17 -35.01 4.42
C ASP A 420 -13.07 -34.62 3.26
N LYS A 421 -13.12 -35.42 2.18
CA LYS A 421 -14.04 -35.21 1.06
C LYS A 421 -15.49 -35.25 1.52
N LYS A 422 -15.87 -36.23 2.36
CA LYS A 422 -17.21 -36.33 2.94
C LYS A 422 -17.51 -35.14 3.87
N ILE A 423 -16.59 -34.78 4.76
CA ILE A 423 -16.79 -33.65 5.67
C ILE A 423 -17.01 -32.37 4.86
N THR A 424 -16.17 -32.10 3.86
CA THR A 424 -16.33 -30.93 2.98
C THR A 424 -17.69 -30.97 2.24
N ALA A 425 -18.10 -32.14 1.73
CA ALA A 425 -19.36 -32.26 1.00
C ALA A 425 -20.59 -31.99 1.89
N TYR A 426 -20.59 -32.47 3.14
CA TYR A 426 -21.65 -32.15 4.10
C TYR A 426 -21.64 -30.70 4.54
N HIS A 427 -20.46 -30.13 4.74
CA HIS A 427 -20.27 -28.73 5.09
C HIS A 427 -20.84 -27.79 4.01
N GLU A 428 -20.39 -27.96 2.77
CA GLU A 428 -20.87 -27.15 1.64
C GLU A 428 -22.35 -27.45 1.33
N GLY A 429 -22.76 -28.70 1.48
CA GLY A 429 -24.17 -29.11 1.38
C GLY A 429 -25.04 -28.45 2.41
N GLY A 430 -24.54 -28.29 3.63
CA GLY A 430 -25.22 -27.59 4.73
C GLY A 430 -25.50 -26.11 4.38
N HIS A 431 -24.49 -25.42 3.88
CA HIS A 431 -24.65 -24.05 3.36
C HIS A 431 -25.71 -23.98 2.25
N ALA A 432 -25.64 -24.89 1.28
CA ALA A 432 -26.53 -24.87 0.13
C ALA A 432 -27.99 -25.14 0.52
N LEU A 433 -28.24 -26.11 1.39
CA LEU A 433 -29.57 -26.46 1.86
C LEU A 433 -30.16 -25.36 2.75
N ALA A 434 -29.37 -24.78 3.66
CA ALA A 434 -29.75 -23.66 4.49
C ALA A 434 -30.14 -22.44 3.63
N ALA A 435 -29.31 -22.09 2.64
CA ALA A 435 -29.65 -21.02 1.71
C ALA A 435 -30.90 -21.26 0.91
N TRP A 436 -31.10 -22.51 0.45
CA TRP A 436 -32.30 -22.85 -0.33
C TRP A 436 -33.58 -22.77 0.46
N ALA A 437 -33.52 -23.17 1.73
CA ALA A 437 -34.71 -23.15 2.61
C ALA A 437 -35.08 -21.73 3.06
N MET A 438 -34.12 -20.79 3.13
CA MET A 438 -34.43 -19.41 3.54
C MET A 438 -35.10 -18.61 2.41
N PRO A 439 -36.25 -17.90 2.69
CA PRO A 439 -36.97 -17.19 1.65
C PRO A 439 -36.31 -15.91 1.18
N ASP A 440 -35.50 -15.29 2.07
CA ASP A 440 -34.88 -13.98 1.86
C ASP A 440 -33.43 -14.07 1.37
N LEU A 441 -32.95 -15.29 1.02
CA LEU A 441 -31.68 -15.51 0.36
C LEU A 441 -31.85 -15.79 -1.12
N GLU A 442 -30.87 -15.32 -1.86
CA GLU A 442 -30.73 -15.60 -3.27
C GLU A 442 -30.43 -17.10 -3.50
N PRO A 443 -30.83 -17.65 -4.66
CA PRO A 443 -30.61 -19.06 -4.93
C PRO A 443 -29.12 -19.41 -5.06
N VAL A 444 -28.74 -20.59 -4.57
CA VAL A 444 -27.41 -21.16 -4.79
C VAL A 444 -27.22 -21.46 -6.27
N TYR A 445 -26.24 -20.81 -6.85
CA TYR A 445 -25.92 -20.97 -8.28
C TYR A 445 -25.07 -22.20 -8.57
N LYS A 446 -24.08 -22.44 -7.71
CA LYS A 446 -23.08 -23.50 -7.88
C LYS A 446 -22.59 -23.99 -6.52
N LEU A 447 -22.40 -25.28 -6.40
CA LEU A 447 -21.85 -25.94 -5.24
C LEU A 447 -20.65 -26.80 -5.67
N THR A 448 -19.51 -26.66 -5.03
CA THR A 448 -18.31 -27.44 -5.39
C THR A 448 -17.45 -27.81 -4.18
N ILE A 449 -16.89 -29.01 -4.19
CA ILE A 449 -15.92 -29.48 -3.20
C ILE A 449 -14.49 -29.49 -3.74
N LEU A 450 -14.27 -28.87 -4.90
CA LEU A 450 -12.93 -28.76 -5.47
C LEU A 450 -12.11 -27.71 -4.68
N PRO A 451 -10.97 -28.08 -4.11
CA PRO A 451 -10.19 -27.16 -3.31
C PRO A 451 -9.54 -26.08 -4.17
N ARG A 452 -9.73 -24.83 -3.77
CA ARG A 452 -9.10 -23.65 -4.37
C ARG A 452 -8.39 -22.83 -3.32
N GLY A 453 -7.21 -22.33 -3.60
CA GLY A 453 -6.50 -21.45 -2.69
C GLY A 453 -6.45 -21.99 -1.27
N ARG A 454 -7.18 -21.37 -0.34
CA ARG A 454 -7.30 -21.76 1.07
C ARG A 454 -8.57 -22.54 1.39
N THR A 455 -9.57 -22.56 0.51
CA THR A 455 -10.87 -23.18 0.75
C THR A 455 -10.89 -24.66 0.35
N GLY A 456 -11.67 -25.47 1.06
CA GLY A 456 -11.93 -26.88 0.76
C GLY A 456 -12.96 -27.04 -0.36
N GLY A 457 -13.96 -26.18 -0.37
CA GLY A 457 -15.05 -26.07 -1.33
C GLY A 457 -15.66 -24.70 -1.29
N HIS A 458 -16.79 -24.47 -1.92
CA HIS A 458 -17.63 -23.28 -1.76
C HIS A 458 -19.03 -23.46 -2.33
N ALA A 459 -19.99 -22.83 -1.68
CA ALA A 459 -21.37 -22.65 -2.16
C ALA A 459 -21.50 -21.19 -2.68
N LEU A 460 -21.69 -21.03 -3.98
CA LEU A 460 -21.80 -19.72 -4.61
C LEU A 460 -23.26 -19.28 -4.67
N VAL A 461 -23.60 -18.27 -3.88
CA VAL A 461 -24.89 -17.56 -3.92
C VAL A 461 -24.70 -16.30 -4.76
N VAL A 462 -25.55 -16.12 -5.77
CA VAL A 462 -25.48 -14.99 -6.69
C VAL A 462 -26.72 -14.14 -6.54
N PRO A 463 -26.61 -12.85 -6.14
CA PRO A 463 -27.75 -11.94 -6.10
C PRO A 463 -28.36 -11.76 -7.50
N GLU A 464 -29.70 -11.68 -7.57
CA GLU A 464 -30.39 -11.39 -8.83
C GLU A 464 -30.26 -9.92 -9.22
N ASP A 465 -30.25 -9.03 -8.21
CA ASP A 465 -30.11 -7.59 -8.36
C ASP A 465 -29.03 -7.03 -7.43
N ASP A 466 -28.41 -5.93 -7.79
CA ASP A 466 -27.52 -5.19 -6.89
C ASP A 466 -28.35 -4.45 -5.84
N LYS A 467 -28.27 -4.89 -4.58
CA LYS A 467 -29.03 -4.33 -3.44
C LYS A 467 -28.12 -3.46 -2.58
N ASP A 468 -28.49 -2.20 -2.42
CA ASP A 468 -27.77 -1.26 -1.53
C ASP A 468 -28.23 -1.40 -0.06
N MET A 469 -29.43 -1.89 0.17
CA MET A 469 -30.00 -2.04 1.51
C MET A 469 -30.39 -3.48 1.79
N MET A 470 -30.09 -3.95 3.00
CA MET A 470 -30.49 -5.26 3.49
C MET A 470 -31.47 -5.11 4.67
N THR A 471 -32.52 -5.89 4.64
CA THR A 471 -33.44 -5.99 5.75
C THR A 471 -32.87 -6.85 6.88
N ARG A 472 -33.45 -6.73 8.08
CA ARG A 472 -33.09 -7.58 9.22
C ARG A 472 -33.26 -9.08 8.91
N SER A 473 -34.34 -9.44 8.23
CA SER A 473 -34.60 -10.85 7.85
C SER A 473 -33.58 -11.38 6.85
N GLU A 474 -33.13 -10.57 5.88
CA GLU A 474 -32.05 -10.94 4.96
C GLU A 474 -30.71 -11.12 5.70
N MET A 475 -30.40 -10.28 6.68
CA MET A 475 -29.20 -10.42 7.48
C MET A 475 -29.23 -11.69 8.35
N ILE A 476 -30.38 -12.01 8.96
CA ILE A 476 -30.56 -13.27 9.70
C ILE A 476 -30.43 -14.47 8.76
N ALA A 477 -31.03 -14.42 7.57
CA ALA A 477 -30.89 -15.48 6.60
C ALA A 477 -29.43 -15.73 6.18
N ARG A 478 -28.63 -14.65 6.08
CA ARG A 478 -27.18 -14.76 5.86
C ARG A 478 -26.44 -15.37 7.05
N LEU A 479 -26.89 -15.13 8.29
CA LEU A 479 -26.35 -15.82 9.47
C LEU A 479 -26.66 -17.32 9.41
N VAL A 480 -27.90 -17.71 9.08
CA VAL A 480 -28.32 -19.11 8.92
C VAL A 480 -27.49 -19.80 7.84
N PHE A 481 -27.27 -19.13 6.69
CA PHE A 481 -26.41 -19.62 5.63
C PHE A 481 -24.98 -19.85 6.11
N ALA A 482 -24.36 -18.85 6.77
CA ALA A 482 -22.98 -18.94 7.22
C ALA A 482 -22.78 -20.07 8.25
N LEU A 483 -23.80 -20.37 9.07
CA LEU A 483 -23.71 -21.42 10.09
C LEU A 483 -24.14 -22.81 9.57
N GLY A 484 -24.71 -22.90 8.37
CA GLY A 484 -25.20 -24.13 7.76
C GLY A 484 -24.12 -25.21 7.63
N GLY A 485 -22.90 -24.87 7.23
CA GLY A 485 -21.80 -25.81 7.10
C GLY A 485 -21.40 -26.42 8.44
N ARG A 486 -21.23 -25.58 9.47
CA ARG A 486 -20.91 -26.03 10.83
C ARG A 486 -22.04 -26.90 11.42
N SER A 487 -23.30 -26.47 11.25
CA SER A 487 -24.45 -27.24 11.71
C SER A 487 -24.52 -28.63 11.06
N ALA A 488 -24.18 -28.74 9.76
CA ALA A 488 -24.09 -30.01 9.06
C ALA A 488 -23.01 -30.93 9.62
N GLU A 489 -21.84 -30.38 9.94
CA GLU A 489 -20.75 -31.16 10.56
C GLU A 489 -21.19 -31.72 11.94
N GLU A 490 -21.77 -30.88 12.79
CA GLU A 490 -22.25 -31.27 14.12
C GLU A 490 -23.38 -32.32 14.02
N LEU A 491 -24.33 -32.14 13.10
CA LEU A 491 -25.47 -33.04 12.93
C LEU A 491 -25.03 -34.41 12.42
N VAL A 492 -24.05 -34.49 11.54
CA VAL A 492 -23.68 -35.72 10.83
C VAL A 492 -22.51 -36.46 11.48
N PHE A 493 -21.50 -35.71 11.88
CA PHE A 493 -20.25 -36.28 12.42
C PHE A 493 -20.14 -36.16 13.94
N HIS A 494 -21.05 -35.43 14.58
CA HIS A 494 -21.05 -35.10 16.02
C HIS A 494 -19.77 -34.36 16.48
N GLU A 495 -19.00 -33.84 15.56
CA GLU A 495 -17.76 -33.09 15.82
C GLU A 495 -17.62 -31.95 14.80
N PRO A 496 -17.51 -30.69 15.26
CA PRO A 496 -17.19 -29.58 14.36
C PRO A 496 -15.70 -29.61 13.99
N THR A 497 -15.39 -29.14 12.77
CA THR A 497 -14.01 -29.01 12.31
C THR A 497 -13.55 -27.54 12.29
N THR A 498 -12.24 -27.34 12.09
CA THR A 498 -11.65 -26.02 11.90
C THR A 498 -12.02 -25.38 10.55
N GLY A 499 -12.70 -26.12 9.67
CA GLY A 499 -13.14 -25.64 8.35
C GLY A 499 -14.10 -24.46 8.43
N ALA A 500 -14.98 -24.46 9.44
CA ALA A 500 -15.97 -23.40 9.68
C ALA A 500 -15.40 -22.08 10.23
N SER A 501 -14.08 -21.91 10.31
CA SER A 501 -13.47 -20.72 10.92
C SER A 501 -13.84 -19.41 10.23
N SER A 502 -13.84 -19.39 8.88
CA SER A 502 -14.22 -18.22 8.09
C SER A 502 -15.71 -17.90 8.21
N ASP A 503 -16.54 -18.93 8.32
CA ASP A 503 -18.01 -18.78 8.41
C ASP A 503 -18.41 -18.20 9.76
N ILE A 504 -17.74 -18.64 10.84
CA ILE A 504 -17.91 -18.08 12.19
C ILE A 504 -17.47 -16.62 12.23
N GLU A 505 -16.35 -16.27 11.57
CA GLU A 505 -15.86 -14.89 11.49
C GLU A 505 -16.89 -14.01 10.75
N GLN A 506 -17.40 -14.48 9.62
CA GLN A 506 -18.40 -13.78 8.83
C GLN A 506 -19.72 -13.62 9.61
N ALA A 507 -20.21 -14.67 10.24
CA ALA A 507 -21.41 -14.64 11.08
C ALA A 507 -21.24 -13.64 12.24
N THR A 508 -20.11 -13.67 12.93
CA THR A 508 -19.82 -12.73 14.01
C THR A 508 -19.79 -11.29 13.53
N LYS A 509 -19.20 -11.02 12.37
CA LYS A 509 -19.18 -9.68 11.76
C LYS A 509 -20.56 -9.17 11.42
N ILE A 510 -21.42 -10.01 10.82
CA ILE A 510 -22.80 -9.66 10.48
C ILE A 510 -23.62 -9.39 11.75
N ALA A 511 -23.59 -10.31 12.73
CA ALA A 511 -24.32 -10.15 13.98
C ALA A 511 -23.88 -8.89 14.75
N ARG A 512 -22.58 -8.61 14.80
CA ARG A 512 -22.06 -7.42 15.45
C ARG A 512 -22.52 -6.14 14.74
N ALA A 513 -22.48 -6.09 13.41
CA ALA A 513 -22.99 -4.95 12.63
C ALA A 513 -24.50 -4.72 12.87
N MET A 514 -25.31 -5.80 12.92
CA MET A 514 -26.73 -5.71 13.26
C MET A 514 -26.98 -5.05 14.61
N VAL A 515 -26.15 -5.35 15.60
CA VAL A 515 -26.26 -4.83 16.96
C VAL A 515 -25.73 -3.41 17.07
N THR A 516 -24.50 -3.17 16.58
CA THR A 516 -23.76 -1.94 16.89
C THR A 516 -23.93 -0.83 15.84
N GLU A 517 -24.16 -1.19 14.57
CA GLU A 517 -24.24 -0.20 13.47
C GLU A 517 -25.67 0.09 13.04
N TYR A 518 -26.49 -0.96 12.93
CA TYR A 518 -27.84 -0.84 12.36
C TYR A 518 -28.96 -0.78 13.40
N GLY A 519 -28.65 -1.02 14.69
CA GLY A 519 -29.64 -0.96 15.76
C GLY A 519 -30.82 -1.94 15.55
N MET A 520 -30.54 -3.17 15.02
CA MET A 520 -31.52 -4.17 14.64
C MET A 520 -31.89 -5.14 15.78
N THR A 521 -31.66 -4.76 17.02
CA THR A 521 -32.02 -5.53 18.20
C THR A 521 -32.93 -4.71 19.11
N ALA A 522 -33.84 -5.39 19.78
CA ALA A 522 -34.83 -4.76 20.63
C ALA A 522 -34.19 -4.17 21.91
N ARG A 523 -33.27 -4.90 22.49
CA ARG A 523 -32.68 -4.61 23.79
C ARG A 523 -31.79 -3.35 23.76
N LEU A 524 -30.99 -3.20 22.72
CA LEU A 524 -30.07 -2.08 22.53
C LEU A 524 -30.67 -0.94 21.69
N GLY A 525 -31.76 -1.23 20.94
CA GLY A 525 -32.53 -0.25 20.19
C GLY A 525 -31.77 0.38 19.01
N ALA A 526 -32.34 1.49 18.50
CA ALA A 526 -31.78 2.21 17.37
C ALA A 526 -30.67 3.19 17.81
N VAL A 527 -29.61 2.67 18.37
CA VAL A 527 -28.42 3.40 18.82
C VAL A 527 -27.18 2.84 18.11
N LYS A 528 -26.32 3.73 17.63
CA LYS A 528 -25.02 3.34 17.06
C LYS A 528 -23.98 3.27 18.17
N TYR A 529 -23.47 2.08 18.42
CA TYR A 529 -22.39 1.79 19.35
C TYR A 529 -21.09 1.59 18.55
N GLY A 530 -20.08 2.37 18.83
CA GLY A 530 -18.83 2.27 18.07
C GLY A 530 -17.65 2.81 18.85
N LYS A 531 -16.54 2.88 18.21
CA LYS A 531 -15.43 3.67 18.70
C LYS A 531 -15.75 5.11 18.30
N GLU A 532 -15.70 6.04 19.23
CA GLU A 532 -15.65 7.45 18.84
C GLU A 532 -14.48 7.60 17.88
N GLU A 533 -14.77 8.09 16.68
CA GLU A 533 -13.74 8.65 15.84
C GLU A 533 -13.23 9.87 16.61
N GLY A 534 -12.14 9.67 17.33
CA GLY A 534 -11.54 10.73 18.14
C GLY A 534 -11.34 11.97 17.28
N ASP A 535 -11.60 13.13 17.89
CA ASP A 535 -11.44 14.44 17.24
C ASP A 535 -10.15 14.42 16.39
N PRO A 536 -10.23 14.75 15.10
CA PRO A 536 -9.07 14.76 14.20
C PRO A 536 -7.93 15.63 14.72
N PHE A 537 -8.20 16.55 15.66
CA PHE A 537 -7.22 17.45 16.25
C PHE A 537 -6.47 16.89 17.46
N LEU A 538 -6.97 15.83 18.10
CA LEU A 538 -6.37 15.28 19.33
C LEU A 538 -5.47 14.07 19.11
N GLY A 539 -5.27 13.63 17.87
CA GLY A 539 -4.40 12.49 17.53
C GLY A 539 -4.93 11.16 18.10
N ARG A 540 -4.90 10.11 17.32
CA ARG A 540 -5.35 8.74 17.64
C ARG A 540 -4.63 8.05 18.82
N THR A 541 -3.85 8.75 19.61
CA THR A 541 -3.08 8.22 20.76
C THR A 541 -3.81 8.30 22.10
N ALA A 542 -4.88 9.05 22.22
CA ALA A 542 -5.81 8.87 23.33
C ALA A 542 -6.63 7.62 23.00
N GLY A 543 -6.36 6.52 23.67
CA GLY A 543 -6.80 5.16 23.37
C GLY A 543 -8.23 5.10 22.84
N GLN A 544 -8.43 4.30 21.81
CA GLN A 544 -9.73 4.00 21.22
C GLN A 544 -10.65 3.39 22.31
N GLN A 545 -11.15 4.24 23.19
CA GLN A 545 -12.15 3.80 24.15
C GLN A 545 -13.49 3.66 23.43
N PRO A 546 -14.21 2.58 23.66
CA PRO A 546 -15.58 2.47 23.18
C PRO A 546 -16.41 3.59 23.79
N ASN A 547 -17.34 4.17 23.00
CA ASN A 547 -18.27 5.23 23.47
C ASN A 547 -19.44 4.68 24.30
N TYR A 548 -19.26 3.54 24.95
CA TYR A 548 -20.28 2.89 25.76
C TYR A 548 -19.67 2.26 27.03
N SER A 549 -20.51 2.05 28.03
CA SER A 549 -20.12 1.47 29.30
C SER A 549 -19.80 -0.01 29.21
N LEU A 550 -19.17 -0.58 30.25
CA LEU A 550 -18.90 -2.01 30.32
C LEU A 550 -20.18 -2.85 30.36
N GLU A 551 -21.25 -2.32 30.95
CA GLU A 551 -22.56 -2.99 30.96
C GLU A 551 -23.13 -3.11 29.53
N VAL A 552 -23.07 -2.01 28.75
CA VAL A 552 -23.49 -2.02 27.35
C VAL A 552 -22.58 -2.92 26.51
N ALA A 553 -21.28 -2.99 26.79
CA ALA A 553 -20.38 -3.94 26.13
C ALA A 553 -20.84 -5.40 26.37
N HIS A 554 -21.19 -5.72 27.60
CA HIS A 554 -21.72 -7.04 27.94
C HIS A 554 -23.06 -7.34 27.23
N GLU A 555 -23.97 -6.37 27.17
CA GLU A 555 -25.22 -6.50 26.43
C GLU A 555 -25.00 -6.67 24.91
N ILE A 556 -24.02 -5.98 24.33
CA ILE A 556 -23.64 -6.19 22.94
C ILE A 556 -23.19 -7.64 22.70
N ASP A 557 -22.31 -8.15 23.56
CA ASP A 557 -21.81 -9.51 23.42
C ASP A 557 -22.92 -10.57 23.64
N GLU A 558 -23.85 -10.32 24.54
CA GLU A 558 -25.03 -11.19 24.73
C GLU A 558 -25.97 -11.18 23.51
N GLU A 559 -26.27 -10.01 22.95
CA GLU A 559 -27.11 -9.89 21.76
C GLU A 559 -26.47 -10.53 20.52
N VAL A 560 -25.16 -10.32 20.32
CA VAL A 560 -24.42 -11.00 19.24
C VAL A 560 -24.47 -12.51 19.39
N ARG A 561 -24.23 -13.04 20.61
CA ARG A 561 -24.34 -14.47 20.87
C ARG A 561 -25.76 -14.99 20.60
N ARG A 562 -26.78 -14.29 21.08
CA ARG A 562 -28.19 -14.66 20.87
C ARG A 562 -28.56 -14.75 19.39
N LEU A 563 -28.11 -13.78 18.58
CA LEU A 563 -28.36 -13.80 17.12
C LEU A 563 -27.68 -15.00 16.45
N ILE A 564 -26.44 -15.29 16.83
CA ILE A 564 -25.69 -16.44 16.30
C ILE A 564 -26.33 -17.76 16.71
N GLU A 565 -26.70 -17.92 17.99
CA GLU A 565 -27.37 -19.13 18.50
C GLU A 565 -28.74 -19.36 17.85
N ALA A 566 -29.52 -18.29 17.68
CA ALA A 566 -30.80 -18.38 16.98
C ALA A 566 -30.65 -18.82 15.54
N ALA A 567 -29.65 -18.25 14.82
CA ALA A 567 -29.38 -18.64 13.45
C ALA A 567 -28.82 -20.08 13.34
N HIS A 568 -27.99 -20.49 14.29
CA HIS A 568 -27.47 -21.86 14.37
C HIS A 568 -28.57 -22.88 14.61
N THR A 569 -29.51 -22.57 15.52
CA THR A 569 -30.68 -23.40 15.78
C THR A 569 -31.57 -23.54 14.54
N GLU A 570 -31.85 -22.44 13.82
CA GLU A 570 -32.62 -22.45 12.58
C GLU A 570 -31.95 -23.30 11.50
N ALA A 571 -30.59 -23.13 11.33
CA ALA A 571 -29.82 -23.95 10.39
C ALA A 571 -29.90 -25.46 10.78
N TRP A 572 -29.78 -25.76 12.06
CA TRP A 572 -29.89 -27.12 12.56
C TRP A 572 -31.28 -27.72 12.27
N GLU A 573 -32.37 -26.99 12.54
CA GLU A 573 -33.72 -27.44 12.27
C GLU A 573 -33.95 -27.70 10.78
N ILE A 574 -33.45 -26.82 9.90
CA ILE A 574 -33.54 -27.02 8.45
C ILE A 574 -32.83 -28.34 8.05
N LEU A 575 -31.58 -28.51 8.48
CA LEU A 575 -30.77 -29.66 8.13
C LEU A 575 -31.32 -30.97 8.71
N ASN A 576 -31.86 -30.94 9.91
CA ASN A 576 -32.48 -32.10 10.54
C ASN A 576 -33.79 -32.50 9.84
N THR A 577 -34.61 -31.51 9.46
CA THR A 577 -35.87 -31.75 8.74
C THR A 577 -35.64 -32.36 7.35
N TYR A 578 -34.66 -31.92 6.64
CA TYR A 578 -34.32 -32.37 5.28
C TYR A 578 -33.02 -33.16 5.22
N ARG A 579 -32.78 -34.01 6.26
CA ARG A 579 -31.55 -34.79 6.36
C ARG A 579 -31.37 -35.76 5.19
N ASP A 580 -32.45 -36.35 4.69
CA ASP A 580 -32.50 -37.23 3.52
C ASP A 580 -32.11 -36.48 2.23
N VAL A 581 -32.56 -35.24 2.08
CA VAL A 581 -32.19 -34.39 0.95
C VAL A 581 -30.69 -33.97 1.01
N LEU A 582 -30.17 -33.72 2.22
CA LEU A 582 -28.76 -33.45 2.41
C LEU A 582 -27.89 -34.65 2.04
N ASP A 583 -28.32 -35.87 2.39
CA ASP A 583 -27.61 -37.11 2.03
C ASP A 583 -27.62 -37.35 0.52
N ASP A 584 -28.78 -37.16 -0.15
CA ASP A 584 -28.91 -37.24 -1.61
C ASP A 584 -27.98 -36.23 -2.31
N LEU A 585 -27.94 -34.98 -1.81
CA LEU A 585 -27.07 -33.93 -2.31
C LEU A 585 -25.61 -34.31 -2.18
N VAL A 586 -25.19 -34.80 -1.01
CA VAL A 586 -23.78 -35.17 -0.73
C VAL A 586 -23.34 -36.33 -1.58
N LEU A 587 -24.19 -37.35 -1.79
CA LEU A 587 -23.87 -38.48 -2.67
C LEU A 587 -23.58 -37.99 -4.09
N GLU A 588 -24.43 -37.13 -4.64
CA GLU A 588 -24.24 -36.59 -6.01
C GLU A 588 -23.07 -35.62 -6.08
N LEU A 589 -22.83 -34.83 -5.02
CA LEU A 589 -21.71 -33.90 -4.94
C LEU A 589 -20.34 -34.62 -4.85
N ILE A 590 -20.27 -35.73 -4.12
CA ILE A 590 -19.05 -36.57 -4.08
C ILE A 590 -18.74 -37.18 -5.44
N ASP A 591 -19.77 -37.60 -6.19
CA ASP A 591 -19.62 -38.21 -7.51
C ASP A 591 -19.23 -37.17 -8.57
N LYS A 592 -19.96 -36.07 -8.68
CA LYS A 592 -19.76 -35.00 -9.69
C LYS A 592 -18.75 -33.93 -9.32
N GLU A 593 -18.34 -33.85 -8.04
CA GLU A 593 -17.46 -32.80 -7.46
C GLU A 593 -17.96 -31.36 -7.60
N THR A 594 -18.92 -31.12 -8.49
CA THR A 594 -19.54 -29.80 -8.72
C THR A 594 -20.98 -30.00 -9.17
N LEU A 595 -21.91 -29.30 -8.52
CA LEU A 595 -23.32 -29.25 -8.89
C LEU A 595 -23.67 -27.84 -9.34
N VAL A 596 -24.42 -27.73 -10.43
CA VAL A 596 -24.93 -26.46 -10.97
C VAL A 596 -26.38 -26.26 -10.59
N ARG A 597 -26.90 -25.03 -10.78
CA ARG A 597 -28.28 -24.65 -10.41
C ARG A 597 -29.32 -25.68 -10.81
N LYS A 598 -29.27 -26.23 -12.02
CA LYS A 598 -30.22 -27.24 -12.49
C LYS A 598 -30.25 -28.52 -11.66
N ASP A 599 -29.07 -28.98 -11.23
CA ASP A 599 -28.95 -30.15 -10.35
C ASP A 599 -29.53 -29.83 -8.97
N LEU A 600 -29.23 -28.64 -8.42
CA LEU A 600 -29.75 -28.18 -7.13
C LEU A 600 -31.25 -28.02 -7.13
N GLU A 601 -31.83 -27.43 -8.17
CA GLU A 601 -33.29 -27.30 -8.34
C GLU A 601 -34.02 -28.66 -8.32
N ARG A 602 -33.42 -29.67 -8.93
CA ARG A 602 -33.92 -31.03 -8.93
C ARG A 602 -33.82 -31.71 -7.55
N ILE A 603 -32.68 -31.56 -6.89
CA ILE A 603 -32.44 -32.20 -5.59
C ILE A 603 -33.32 -31.53 -4.52
N PHE A 604 -33.41 -30.23 -4.52
CA PHE A 604 -34.13 -29.43 -3.55
C PHE A 604 -35.63 -29.26 -3.87
N ALA A 605 -36.18 -29.96 -4.87
CA ALA A 605 -37.57 -29.85 -5.25
C ALA A 605 -38.56 -30.17 -4.11
N ARG A 606 -38.14 -30.96 -3.11
CA ARG A 606 -38.92 -31.34 -1.92
C ARG A 606 -38.77 -30.34 -0.75
N VAL A 607 -37.84 -29.38 -0.86
CA VAL A 607 -37.52 -28.43 0.23
C VAL A 607 -38.47 -27.25 0.16
N GLU A 608 -39.27 -27.09 1.20
CA GLU A 608 -40.17 -25.92 1.33
C GLU A 608 -39.42 -24.73 1.92
N LYS A 609 -39.81 -23.56 1.47
CA LYS A 609 -39.27 -22.30 2.02
C LYS A 609 -39.78 -22.12 3.45
N ARG A 610 -38.89 -21.79 4.37
CA ARG A 610 -39.22 -21.41 5.74
C ARG A 610 -40.09 -20.15 5.74
N PRO A 611 -40.95 -19.97 6.75
CA PRO A 611 -41.67 -18.71 6.92
C PRO A 611 -40.68 -17.56 7.11
N ARG A 612 -41.01 -16.40 6.55
CA ARG A 612 -40.19 -15.20 6.79
C ARG A 612 -40.05 -14.93 8.28
N ILE A 613 -38.84 -14.68 8.73
CA ILE A 613 -38.55 -14.25 10.09
C ILE A 613 -38.91 -12.76 10.20
N THR A 614 -40.19 -12.44 10.12
CA THR A 614 -40.73 -11.06 10.18
C THR A 614 -40.73 -10.50 11.61
N ALA A 615 -40.52 -11.36 12.59
CA ALA A 615 -40.70 -10.99 13.99
C ALA A 615 -39.52 -10.15 14.57
N PHE A 616 -39.42 -8.92 14.10
CA PHE A 616 -38.96 -7.84 14.98
C PHE A 616 -40.25 -7.30 15.65
N ASN A 617 -40.76 -8.08 16.57
CA ASN A 617 -42.03 -7.73 17.26
C ASN A 617 -41.84 -6.72 18.39
N ASP A 618 -40.67 -6.27 18.64
CA ASP A 618 -40.34 -5.36 19.73
C ASP A 618 -40.22 -3.92 19.23
N PHE A 619 -41.40 -3.34 19.00
CA PHE A 619 -41.54 -1.92 18.67
C PHE A 619 -41.62 -1.02 19.91
N GLY A 620 -41.27 -1.53 21.10
CA GLY A 620 -41.32 -0.75 22.34
C GLY A 620 -42.71 -0.19 22.66
N GLY A 621 -43.75 -0.99 22.48
CA GLY A 621 -45.16 -0.58 22.68
C GLY A 621 -45.78 0.16 21.50
N ARG A 622 -45.04 0.37 20.39
CA ARG A 622 -45.59 0.99 19.15
C ARG A 622 -46.26 -0.10 18.31
N THR A 623 -47.41 0.19 17.76
CA THR A 623 -48.16 -0.73 16.88
C THR A 623 -47.80 -0.41 15.42
N PRO A 624 -47.28 -1.35 14.63
CA PRO A 624 -47.07 -1.16 13.20
C PRO A 624 -48.40 -0.90 12.50
N SER A 625 -48.33 -0.18 11.37
CA SER A 625 -49.49 0.03 10.52
C SER A 625 -49.80 -1.24 9.74
N ASP A 626 -51.09 -1.67 9.74
CA ASP A 626 -51.54 -2.80 8.91
C ASP A 626 -51.74 -2.41 7.43
N LYS A 627 -51.58 -1.12 7.11
CA LYS A 627 -51.71 -0.63 5.75
C LYS A 627 -50.46 -1.00 4.96
N PRO A 628 -50.58 -1.73 3.84
CA PRO A 628 -49.44 -2.09 3.02
C PRO A 628 -48.76 -0.86 2.44
N PRO A 629 -47.45 -0.94 2.17
CA PRO A 629 -46.72 0.14 1.48
C PRO A 629 -47.31 0.39 0.10
N ILE A 630 -47.21 1.65 -0.37
CA ILE A 630 -47.64 2.02 -1.72
C ILE A 630 -46.76 1.33 -2.77
N LYS A 631 -47.41 0.84 -3.82
CA LYS A 631 -46.69 0.24 -4.94
C LYS A 631 -45.96 1.32 -5.74
N THR A 632 -44.72 1.07 -6.06
CA THR A 632 -43.90 1.91 -6.95
C THR A 632 -44.40 1.81 -8.39
N ARG A 633 -43.99 2.76 -9.24
CA ARG A 633 -44.35 2.72 -10.68
C ARG A 633 -43.75 1.47 -11.35
N GLY A 634 -42.58 1.01 -10.94
CA GLY A 634 -41.94 -0.20 -11.45
C GLY A 634 -42.72 -1.47 -11.07
N GLU A 635 -43.17 -1.58 -9.81
CA GLU A 635 -44.03 -2.69 -9.37
C GLU A 635 -45.37 -2.72 -10.12
N LEU A 636 -45.97 -1.57 -10.34
CA LEU A 636 -47.22 -1.45 -11.12
C LEU A 636 -47.01 -1.82 -12.60
N ALA A 637 -45.84 -1.43 -13.18
CA ALA A 637 -45.48 -1.81 -14.55
C ALA A 637 -45.28 -3.32 -14.65
N LYS A 638 -44.55 -3.92 -13.69
CA LYS A 638 -44.34 -5.38 -13.62
C LYS A 638 -45.62 -6.17 -13.50
N GLU A 639 -46.59 -5.69 -12.68
CA GLU A 639 -47.93 -6.29 -12.58
C GLU A 639 -48.73 -6.21 -13.88
N ARG A 640 -48.53 -5.16 -14.67
CA ARG A 640 -49.17 -4.95 -15.98
C ARG A 640 -48.44 -5.65 -17.12
N GLY A 641 -47.27 -6.22 -16.86
CA GLY A 641 -46.38 -6.80 -17.89
C GLY A 641 -45.72 -5.75 -18.80
N GLU A 642 -45.68 -4.49 -18.34
CA GLU A 642 -45.04 -3.38 -19.05
C GLU A 642 -43.53 -3.32 -18.77
N PRO A 643 -42.69 -2.98 -19.75
CA PRO A 643 -41.24 -2.81 -19.48
C PRO A 643 -41.02 -1.60 -18.56
N TRP A 644 -40.14 -1.79 -17.56
CA TRP A 644 -39.73 -0.71 -16.68
C TRP A 644 -38.17 -0.67 -16.59
N PRO A 645 -37.54 0.50 -16.73
CA PRO A 645 -38.08 1.83 -17.04
C PRO A 645 -38.73 1.88 -18.42
N PRO A 646 -39.74 2.77 -18.63
CA PRO A 646 -40.39 2.87 -19.91
C PRO A 646 -39.32 3.17 -20.98
N VAL A 647 -39.41 2.44 -22.10
CA VAL A 647 -38.52 2.67 -23.24
C VAL A 647 -38.66 4.14 -23.64
N LYS A 648 -37.57 4.92 -23.52
CA LYS A 648 -37.56 6.27 -24.12
C LYS A 648 -37.74 6.07 -25.61
N GLU A 649 -38.91 6.47 -26.16
CA GLU A 649 -39.02 6.63 -27.60
C GLU A 649 -37.96 7.61 -28.03
N GLU A 650 -36.99 7.16 -28.82
CA GLU A 650 -36.09 8.08 -29.50
C GLU A 650 -36.98 9.07 -30.28
N PRO A 651 -36.77 10.40 -30.12
CA PRO A 651 -37.52 11.35 -30.90
C PRO A 651 -37.35 11.02 -32.36
N GLU A 652 -38.48 10.83 -33.10
CA GLU A 652 -38.47 10.60 -34.53
C GLU A 652 -37.52 11.62 -35.18
N PRO A 653 -36.58 11.19 -36.06
CA PRO A 653 -35.68 12.12 -36.71
C PRO A 653 -36.56 13.15 -37.44
N ALA A 654 -36.31 14.42 -37.12
CA ALA A 654 -37.03 15.53 -37.77
C ALA A 654 -36.99 15.34 -39.28
N PRO A 655 -38.13 15.52 -39.95
CA PRO A 655 -38.20 15.30 -41.42
C PRO A 655 -37.14 16.16 -42.11
N ALA A 656 -36.37 15.54 -42.99
CA ALA A 656 -35.32 16.19 -43.73
C ALA A 656 -35.89 17.42 -44.47
N PRO A 657 -35.21 18.58 -44.43
CA PRO A 657 -35.72 19.75 -45.18
C PRO A 657 -35.75 19.43 -46.67
N SER A 658 -36.96 19.63 -47.24
CA SER A 658 -37.15 19.48 -48.69
C SER A 658 -36.21 20.38 -49.47
N PRO A 659 -35.67 19.94 -50.63
CA PRO A 659 -34.72 20.74 -51.40
C PRO A 659 -35.42 22.00 -51.93
N ALA A 660 -34.99 23.17 -51.51
CA ALA A 660 -35.45 24.46 -52.00
C ALA A 660 -35.13 24.61 -53.46
N GLY A 661 -36.17 24.74 -54.24
CA GLY A 661 -36.06 25.12 -55.66
C GLY A 661 -35.41 26.52 -55.81
N GLN A 662 -34.43 26.58 -56.68
CA GLN A 662 -33.88 27.87 -57.20
C GLN A 662 -34.94 28.63 -57.91
N ASN A 663 -35.24 29.87 -57.50
CA ASN A 663 -35.45 31.08 -58.39
C ASN A 663 -36.16 32.17 -57.59
N GLY A 664 -35.63 33.37 -57.64
CA GLY A 664 -36.36 34.64 -57.48
C GLY A 664 -35.75 35.62 -56.49
N ALA A 665 -35.38 36.75 -57.03
CA ALA A 665 -34.73 37.95 -56.45
C ALA A 665 -35.39 38.57 -55.22
N PRO A 666 -34.67 39.46 -54.54
CA PRO A 666 -35.05 40.00 -53.22
C PRO A 666 -36.05 41.18 -53.33
N PRO A 667 -36.94 41.35 -52.33
CA PRO A 667 -37.57 42.67 -52.12
C PRO A 667 -37.14 43.30 -50.81
N HIS A 668 -37.25 44.60 -50.92
CA HIS A 668 -36.86 45.71 -50.09
C HIS A 668 -37.36 45.68 -48.61
N HIS A 669 -36.59 46.38 -47.79
CA HIS A 669 -36.93 46.87 -46.46
C HIS A 669 -38.26 47.62 -46.40
N GLU A 670 -39.08 47.39 -45.43
CA GLU A 670 -39.98 48.36 -44.80
C GLU A 670 -40.12 48.12 -43.31
N GLN A 671 -39.88 49.17 -42.54
CA GLN A 671 -40.19 49.24 -41.10
C GLN A 671 -41.70 49.41 -40.86
N PRO A 672 -42.25 48.90 -39.77
CA PRO A 672 -43.51 49.38 -39.30
C PRO A 672 -43.41 50.16 -37.99
N THR A 673 -43.99 51.33 -37.99
CA THR A 673 -44.41 52.20 -36.87
C THR A 673 -45.63 51.67 -36.15
N PRO A 674 -45.90 52.13 -34.88
CA PRO A 674 -46.87 51.53 -33.99
C PRO A 674 -48.25 52.16 -33.97
N ALA A 675 -49.30 51.40 -33.77
CA ALA A 675 -50.60 51.81 -33.17
C ALA A 675 -51.41 50.56 -32.89
N GLY A 676 -51.88 50.38 -31.65
CA GLY A 676 -52.99 50.91 -31.07
C GLY A 676 -53.88 49.85 -30.47
N ALA A 677 -54.08 49.87 -29.16
CA ALA A 677 -55.27 49.57 -28.34
C ALA A 677 -56.18 48.34 -28.60
N GLY A 678 -56.36 47.58 -27.53
CA GLY A 678 -57.63 46.87 -27.33
C GLY A 678 -57.60 45.65 -26.42
N ALA A 679 -57.82 45.85 -25.16
CA ALA A 679 -58.66 45.14 -24.15
C ALA A 679 -58.72 43.62 -24.12
N GLY A 680 -58.45 43.02 -22.98
CA GLY A 680 -59.20 41.88 -22.46
C GLY A 680 -58.46 40.84 -21.59
N ALA A 681 -58.37 41.10 -20.29
CA ALA A 681 -58.78 40.29 -19.14
C ALA A 681 -57.96 39.02 -18.75
N HIS A 682 -57.44 39.08 -17.52
CA HIS A 682 -57.34 38.03 -16.49
C HIS A 682 -56.32 36.92 -16.70
N GLN A 683 -55.41 36.67 -15.83
CA GLN A 683 -55.23 36.53 -14.38
C GLN A 683 -53.73 36.15 -14.09
N GLY A 684 -53.19 36.74 -13.12
CA GLY A 684 -52.85 36.11 -11.87
C GLY A 684 -51.31 35.94 -11.71
N THR A 685 -50.58 37.02 -11.45
CA THR A 685 -49.15 37.01 -11.11
C THR A 685 -49.00 37.24 -9.62
N VAL A 686 -48.40 36.31 -8.92
CA VAL A 686 -47.93 36.51 -7.55
C VAL A 686 -46.54 37.17 -7.60
N GLN A 687 -46.45 38.40 -7.17
CA GLN A 687 -45.25 39.15 -6.96
C GLN A 687 -44.63 38.80 -5.62
N PHE A 688 -43.34 38.41 -5.62
CA PHE A 688 -42.48 38.58 -4.45
C PHE A 688 -41.75 39.93 -4.54
N GLN A 689 -42.07 40.83 -3.59
CA GLN A 689 -41.41 42.08 -3.40
C GLN A 689 -40.08 41.87 -2.63
N ASN A 690 -39.04 42.48 -3.11
CA ASN A 690 -37.78 42.71 -2.43
C ASN A 690 -37.72 44.14 -1.94
N PRO A 691 -37.41 44.43 -0.67
CA PRO A 691 -37.07 45.78 -0.25
C PRO A 691 -35.64 45.80 0.32
N ASN A 692 -34.72 46.48 -0.32
CA ASN A 692 -33.81 47.35 0.40
C ASN A 692 -32.96 48.21 -0.55
N GLN A 693 -33.30 49.51 -0.54
CA GLN A 693 -32.33 50.59 -0.87
C GLN A 693 -32.45 51.63 0.22
N GLY A 694 -31.30 52.07 0.72
CA GLY A 694 -31.22 53.23 1.57
C GLY A 694 -29.96 53.28 2.43
N GLN A 695 -28.88 53.90 1.93
CA GLN A 695 -27.83 54.49 2.76
C GLN A 695 -28.31 55.89 3.28
N PRO A 696 -27.77 56.48 4.40
CA PRO A 696 -26.42 57.01 4.40
C PRO A 696 -25.63 56.90 5.75
N GLN A 697 -24.33 57.17 5.61
CA GLN A 697 -23.25 57.30 6.59
C GLN A 697 -23.56 58.11 7.86
N GLN A 698 -22.99 57.69 9.02
CA GLN A 698 -22.26 58.58 9.95
C GLN A 698 -21.36 57.83 10.93
N GLN A 699 -20.28 58.50 11.29
CA GLN A 699 -19.13 58.19 12.09
C GLN A 699 -19.38 57.86 13.58
N GLY A 700 -18.53 56.95 14.12
CA GLY A 700 -17.75 57.14 15.38
C GLY A 700 -18.39 56.70 16.68
N GLN A 701 -17.84 55.74 17.36
CA GLN A 701 -17.21 55.82 18.69
C GLN A 701 -17.15 54.44 19.36
N HIS A 702 -16.07 54.20 20.05
CA HIS A 702 -15.73 53.02 20.84
C HIS A 702 -16.80 52.69 21.91
N GLY A 703 -17.15 51.42 22.08
CA GLY A 703 -17.96 50.94 23.19
C GLY A 703 -17.93 49.42 23.30
N GLN A 704 -17.58 48.95 24.46
CA GLN A 704 -17.38 47.61 24.98
C GLN A 704 -18.42 46.58 24.55
N VAL A 705 -17.95 45.33 24.27
CA VAL A 705 -18.72 44.14 23.95
C VAL A 705 -19.39 43.59 25.22
N PRO A 706 -20.72 43.38 25.24
CA PRO A 706 -21.36 42.55 26.27
C PRO A 706 -21.44 41.08 25.79
N GLN A 707 -21.10 40.16 26.69
CA GLN A 707 -21.27 38.75 26.55
C GLN A 707 -22.74 38.37 26.32
N ALA A 708 -22.99 37.57 25.26
CA ALA A 708 -24.30 36.99 24.98
C ALA A 708 -24.57 35.80 25.90
N VAL A 709 -25.69 35.87 26.63
CA VAL A 709 -26.26 34.76 27.40
C VAL A 709 -27.08 33.88 26.43
N PRO A 710 -26.98 32.55 26.44
CA PRO A 710 -27.80 31.70 25.58
C PRO A 710 -29.26 31.63 26.03
N PRO A 711 -30.21 31.44 25.10
CA PRO A 711 -31.64 31.43 25.43
C PRO A 711 -32.02 30.13 26.15
N ASN A 712 -32.78 30.32 27.22
CA ASN A 712 -33.37 29.32 28.09
C ASN A 712 -34.58 28.65 27.37
N TYR A 713 -34.47 27.36 26.99
CA TYR A 713 -35.61 26.58 26.57
C TYR A 713 -36.34 26.02 27.78
N GLY A 714 -37.55 26.50 28.02
CA GLY A 714 -38.45 26.04 29.05
C GLY A 714 -38.89 24.61 28.78
N ALA A 715 -38.88 23.78 29.82
CA ALA A 715 -39.39 22.42 29.80
C ALA A 715 -40.94 22.35 29.58
N PRO A 716 -41.44 21.30 28.93
CA PRO A 716 -42.88 21.12 28.72
C PRO A 716 -43.63 20.85 30.04
N PRO A 717 -44.90 21.26 30.18
CA PRO A 717 -45.66 21.15 31.40
C PRO A 717 -46.01 19.66 31.69
N GLY A 718 -45.63 19.16 32.86
CA GLY A 718 -46.01 17.86 33.37
C GLY A 718 -44.92 17.06 34.13
N TRP A 719 -43.72 17.58 34.29
CA TRP A 719 -42.63 16.87 34.98
C TRP A 719 -42.47 17.38 36.41
N THR A 720 -42.83 16.55 37.41
CA THR A 720 -42.52 16.76 38.81
C THR A 720 -41.29 15.96 39.20
N PRO A 721 -40.21 16.57 39.78
CA PRO A 721 -39.06 15.78 40.23
C PRO A 721 -39.42 15.04 41.53
N ALA A 722 -39.02 13.76 41.57
CA ALA A 722 -39.11 12.94 42.78
C ALA A 722 -38.13 13.45 43.85
N THR A 723 -38.65 13.76 45.03
CA THR A 723 -37.91 14.11 46.23
C THR A 723 -37.08 12.95 46.76
N THR A 724 -35.80 13.14 46.89
CA THR A 724 -34.91 12.26 47.61
C THR A 724 -35.10 12.38 49.14
N PRO A 725 -35.13 11.31 49.89
CA PRO A 725 -35.09 11.36 51.35
C PRO A 725 -33.66 11.59 51.85
N SER A 726 -33.51 12.59 52.67
CA SER A 726 -32.32 12.90 53.46
C SER A 726 -32.14 11.93 54.61
N GLY A 727 -30.86 11.51 54.85
CA GLY A 727 -30.42 11.15 56.16
C GLY A 727 -29.79 9.78 56.33
N SER A 728 -28.46 9.70 56.32
CA SER A 728 -27.72 9.02 57.37
C SER A 728 -26.22 9.46 57.33
N SER A 729 -25.82 10.03 58.42
CA SER A 729 -24.46 10.43 58.78
C SER A 729 -23.59 9.19 59.09
N TYR A 730 -22.39 9.12 58.46
CA TYR A 730 -21.28 8.30 58.97
C TYR A 730 -20.04 9.19 59.21
N PRO A 731 -19.21 8.86 60.24
CA PRO A 731 -18.18 9.76 60.74
C PRO A 731 -16.86 9.58 59.97
N GLY A 732 -16.05 10.65 59.99
CA GLY A 732 -14.82 10.81 59.27
C GLY A 732 -13.69 9.86 59.67
N GLY A 733 -12.89 9.53 58.69
CA GLY A 733 -11.57 8.93 58.81
C GLY A 733 -10.72 9.40 57.68
N GLY A 734 -9.82 10.36 57.96
CA GLY A 734 -8.87 10.88 57.00
C GLY A 734 -7.83 9.81 56.62
N GLY A 735 -7.73 9.50 55.39
CA GLY A 735 -6.64 8.75 54.78
C GLY A 735 -6.29 9.38 53.44
N GLN A 736 -5.19 10.10 53.40
CA GLN A 736 -4.58 10.55 52.18
C GLN A 736 -4.08 9.35 51.35
N TYR A 737 -4.73 9.06 50.23
CA TYR A 737 -4.19 8.16 49.24
C TYR A 737 -3.38 8.98 48.23
N ASN A 738 -2.03 8.90 48.39
CA ASN A 738 -1.10 9.33 47.33
C ASN A 738 -1.18 8.33 46.16
N TRP A 739 -1.73 8.74 45.05
CA TRP A 739 -1.72 8.01 43.79
C TRP A 739 -0.47 8.39 43.04
N THR A 740 0.49 7.46 42.89
CA THR A 740 1.63 7.58 41.98
C THR A 740 1.37 6.78 40.73
N PRO A 741 1.58 7.37 39.54
CA PRO A 741 1.37 6.67 38.25
C PRO A 741 2.35 5.51 38.07
N SER A 742 1.87 4.44 37.45
CA SER A 742 2.57 3.15 37.24
C SER A 742 3.83 3.16 36.38
N TRP A 743 4.22 4.28 35.77
CA TRP A 743 5.40 4.39 34.94
C TRP A 743 6.72 4.72 35.69
N GLU A 744 6.65 5.07 36.96
CA GLU A 744 7.83 5.32 37.82
C GLU A 744 8.38 4.07 38.55
N ARG A 745 7.82 2.88 38.31
CA ARG A 745 8.26 1.61 38.93
C ARG A 745 9.04 0.71 38.00
N GLY A 746 10.01 1.22 37.28
CA GLY A 746 10.80 0.51 36.30
C GLY A 746 12.31 0.72 36.35
N GLN A 747 12.90 0.87 37.56
CA GLN A 747 14.35 0.72 37.75
C GLN A 747 14.64 0.20 39.14
N GLN A 748 14.51 -1.12 39.29
CA GLN A 748 15.23 -1.86 40.34
C GLN A 748 15.74 -3.16 39.75
N THR A 749 17.07 -3.27 39.72
CA THR A 749 17.85 -4.45 39.37
C THR A 749 17.41 -5.67 40.20
N PRO A 750 17.35 -6.87 39.62
CA PRO A 750 17.04 -8.08 40.36
C PRO A 750 18.21 -8.46 41.26
N ALA A 751 17.95 -8.66 42.56
CA ALA A 751 18.86 -9.26 43.52
C ALA A 751 19.08 -10.74 43.19
N GLU A 752 20.34 -11.14 43.24
CA GLU A 752 20.78 -12.53 43.13
C GLU A 752 20.10 -13.44 44.15
N HIS A 753 19.50 -14.54 43.68
CA HIS A 753 19.13 -15.65 44.50
C HIS A 753 20.30 -16.61 44.62
N PRO A 754 20.65 -17.06 45.87
CA PRO A 754 21.74 -18.01 46.05
C PRO A 754 21.34 -19.42 45.62
N ALA A 755 22.32 -20.11 44.99
CA ALA A 755 22.25 -21.48 44.55
C ALA A 755 22.04 -22.48 45.71
N PRO A 756 21.28 -23.59 45.56
CA PRO A 756 21.19 -24.64 46.51
C PRO A 756 22.44 -25.54 46.49
N GLN A 757 22.95 -25.86 47.67
CA GLN A 757 24.04 -26.80 47.92
C GLN A 757 23.62 -28.26 47.67
N PRO A 758 24.56 -29.15 47.31
CA PRO A 758 24.31 -30.56 47.04
C PRO A 758 24.20 -31.40 48.33
N GLY A 759 23.14 -32.15 48.50
CA GLY A 759 22.97 -33.15 49.53
C GLY A 759 23.32 -34.56 49.03
N GLU A 760 24.00 -35.28 49.89
CA GLU A 760 24.59 -36.63 49.72
C GLU A 760 23.56 -37.76 49.43
N PRO A 761 24.04 -38.94 48.99
CA PRO A 761 23.22 -39.96 48.37
C PRO A 761 22.68 -41.01 49.38
N LYS A 762 21.50 -41.52 49.10
CA LYS A 762 21.06 -42.80 49.65
C LYS A 762 20.69 -43.80 48.55
N ALA A 763 21.18 -44.99 48.81
CA ALA A 763 21.27 -46.14 47.95
C ALA A 763 19.92 -46.88 47.75
N ASP A 764 19.97 -47.75 46.68
CA ASP A 764 19.17 -48.95 46.40
C ASP A 764 17.73 -48.79 45.87
N ASP A 765 17.48 -49.15 44.66
CA ASP A 765 17.12 -50.52 44.30
C ASP A 765 17.09 -50.76 42.77
N GLN A 766 17.52 -51.95 42.39
CA GLN A 766 17.70 -52.53 41.09
C GLN A 766 16.40 -52.70 40.31
N ARG A 767 16.41 -52.52 38.99
CA ARG A 767 16.13 -53.59 37.99
C ARG A 767 16.10 -53.05 36.55
N SER A 768 17.07 -53.58 35.83
CA SER A 768 17.08 -54.17 34.49
C SER A 768 16.71 -53.29 33.27
N ASN A 769 17.79 -53.02 32.60
CA ASN A 769 17.96 -52.84 31.12
C ASN A 769 17.64 -54.16 30.40
N PRO A 770 17.32 -54.17 29.08
CA PRO A 770 18.41 -54.38 28.18
C PRO A 770 18.47 -53.46 26.95
N GLU A 771 19.70 -53.17 26.62
CA GLU A 771 20.22 -52.49 25.40
C GLU A 771 20.14 -53.37 24.13
N PRO A 772 20.49 -52.77 22.98
CA PRO A 772 20.17 -53.27 21.65
C PRO A 772 21.34 -54.03 21.00
N SER A 773 21.05 -54.87 20.06
CA SER A 773 22.05 -55.53 19.21
C SER A 773 22.15 -54.91 17.82
N GLN A 774 23.34 -54.49 17.49
CA GLN A 774 23.91 -54.37 16.13
C GLN A 774 24.09 -55.74 15.51
N ASP A 775 23.94 -55.84 14.17
CA ASP A 775 24.73 -56.60 13.23
C ASP A 775 24.30 -56.20 11.81
N GLN A 776 25.16 -55.52 11.05
CA GLN A 776 26.15 -55.98 10.08
C GLN A 776 25.58 -56.73 8.85
N ALA A 777 25.56 -56.05 7.74
CA ALA A 777 26.44 -56.17 6.56
C ALA A 777 26.14 -57.32 5.56
N GLN A 778 26.40 -56.93 4.33
CA GLN A 778 26.74 -57.68 3.11
C GLN A 778 25.58 -58.02 2.16
N ASP A 779 25.51 -57.46 1.01
CA ASP A 779 26.37 -57.44 -0.21
C ASP A 779 25.69 -58.22 -1.38
N ASN A 780 25.93 -57.74 -2.57
CA ASN A 780 25.64 -58.37 -3.90
C ASN A 780 24.24 -58.09 -4.48
N GLY A 781 24.04 -57.48 -5.61
CA GLY A 781 24.88 -57.47 -6.78
C GLY A 781 23.97 -57.57 -8.02
N SER A 782 24.19 -56.69 -8.97
CA SER A 782 23.95 -56.84 -10.41
C SER A 782 22.58 -57.10 -11.02
N GLY A 783 22.30 -56.32 -12.02
CA GLY A 783 21.67 -56.84 -13.25
C GLY A 783 20.52 -56.05 -13.81
N ASN A 784 20.74 -55.03 -14.53
CA ASN A 784 20.60 -54.88 -15.99
C ASN A 784 19.22 -55.09 -16.66
N THR A 785 18.93 -54.13 -17.49
CA THR A 785 18.18 -54.09 -18.77
C THR A 785 16.69 -53.86 -18.79
N SER A 786 16.45 -52.68 -19.33
CA SER A 786 15.62 -52.39 -20.52
C SER A 786 14.15 -52.88 -20.59
N ARG A 787 13.23 -52.01 -20.55
CA ARG A 787 12.43 -51.51 -21.66
C ARG A 787 11.56 -50.32 -21.22
#